data_aef1aa7d5cd920e51f2db5b64e4d0f08
#
_entry.id   aef1aa7d5cd920e51f2db5b64e4d0f08
#
_cell.length_a   1.000
_cell.length_b   1.000
_cell.length_c   1.000
_cell.angle_alpha   90.00
_cell.angle_beta   90.00
_cell.angle_gamma   90.00
#
_symmetry.space_group_name_H-M   'P 1'
#
loop_
_entity.id
_entity.type
_entity.pdbx_description
1 polymer ?
#
loop_
_entity_poly.entity_id
_entity_poly.type
_entity_poly.pdbx_seq_one_letter_code
_entity_poly.pdbx_strand_id
1 'polypeptide(L)'
;MSFFKDLFGGGDTKEKPPELSPEARLDAEIAVIFRMLADSMGTERLVIQAGKMNAMTLMRSENRRERILALMRILEEDPLLAPPPSEAEIPEILNRMTEQLAGILARRDLEDRIERKVNEKLEKDHEEYVDDIRRQVISEESPGAESPHDKKKREALEALETVHLTQSVMELLRPRSFDEVVGQERAVRSLMAKLSSPYPQHLLLYGPPGVGKTTAARLVLEAAKQRAVSPFGENAPFVETDGTTLRWDPRDMTNPLLGSVHDPIYQGAQKSLADSGVPEPKPGLVTDAHGGILFIDEIGEMDEMLQNKLLKVLEDKRAYFESAYYDPDDKRVPPYIRKLFEEGAPADFVLIGATTRDAEHINPALRSRCAEIYFEPLTPAHIHIIVENAAARLNVCLAEGAAQLISEYTIEGRKAINILADAYSLALNRLPDAEIERIVSRETIDDTSMKGANMPAAADKENVSRETEKESAPVQHVSRETKATPLLVTKDDISEVAQVSRLSPYGRKKASDTPAIGRVFGLGVAGFLGSIIEIEAVAFPAAEKGKGTVRFNETAGSMAKDSVFNAASVMRQLTGRDIHDYDLHVNVIGGGNIDGPSAGTAILAAIVSAVTGAAIRQNVAVTGEISLQGELRPVGGVFEKAYGARQAGISTLIIPWENKKDIPEEHLGLTIHRLKTAEEAFAVLFADETWKEKGESHGGRTHSPAEH
;
A
#
# COMPACT_ATOMS: atom_id res chain seq x y z
N MET A 1 26.64 -30.41 -42.89
CA MET A 1 26.45 -31.86 -42.66
C MET A 1 25.44 -32.21 -41.55
N SER A 2 24.91 -31.22 -40.80
CA SER A 2 23.89 -31.49 -39.79
C SER A 2 22.46 -31.51 -40.35
N PHE A 3 22.17 -30.76 -41.40
CA PHE A 3 20.81 -30.55 -41.92
C PHE A 3 20.20 -31.79 -42.63
N PHE A 4 21.03 -32.72 -43.11
CA PHE A 4 20.55 -33.95 -43.79
C PHE A 4 20.13 -35.06 -42.81
N LYS A 5 20.40 -34.93 -41.50
CA LYS A 5 20.07 -35.97 -40.52
C LYS A 5 18.64 -35.90 -40.00
N ASP A 6 18.05 -34.70 -40.09
CA ASP A 6 16.70 -34.47 -39.51
C ASP A 6 15.55 -34.67 -40.54
N LEU A 7 15.87 -34.79 -41.83
CA LEU A 7 14.83 -34.96 -42.88
C LEU A 7 14.42 -36.43 -43.14
N PHE A 8 15.13 -37.40 -42.55
CA PHE A 8 14.83 -38.82 -42.68
C PHE A 8 14.67 -39.49 -41.33
N GLY A 9 13.77 -38.90 -40.49
CA GLY A 9 13.36 -39.55 -39.23
C GLY A 9 12.29 -40.56 -39.46
N GLY A 10 12.59 -41.79 -39.08
CA GLY A 10 11.57 -42.82 -38.87
C GLY A 10 11.93 -44.19 -39.40
N GLY A 11 12.48 -45.06 -38.55
CA GLY A 11 12.53 -46.49 -38.80
C GLY A 11 13.84 -47.14 -38.31
N ASP A 12 13.79 -47.68 -37.10
CA ASP A 12 14.79 -48.57 -36.58
C ASP A 12 14.88 -49.85 -37.40
N THR A 13 15.87 -49.92 -38.31
CA THR A 13 16.47 -51.17 -38.74
C THR A 13 17.94 -50.95 -38.96
N LYS A 14 18.76 -51.61 -38.15
CA LYS A 14 20.21 -51.69 -38.24
C LYS A 14 20.64 -52.50 -39.45
N GLU A 15 20.72 -51.89 -40.62
CA GLU A 15 21.60 -52.36 -41.71
C GLU A 15 22.32 -51.13 -42.23
N LYS A 16 23.66 -51.15 -42.11
CA LYS A 16 24.52 -50.14 -42.79
C LYS A 16 24.26 -50.22 -44.28
N PRO A 17 23.83 -49.12 -44.96
CA PRO A 17 23.74 -49.14 -46.41
C PRO A 17 25.13 -49.41 -46.98
N PRO A 18 25.22 -50.15 -48.10
CA PRO A 18 26.51 -50.43 -48.76
C PRO A 18 27.15 -49.08 -49.13
N GLU A 19 28.46 -48.95 -48.87
CA GLU A 19 29.26 -47.78 -49.29
C GLU A 19 29.19 -47.72 -50.80
N LEU A 20 28.38 -46.76 -51.31
CA LEU A 20 28.34 -46.40 -52.71
C LEU A 20 29.70 -45.89 -53.10
N SER A 21 30.18 -46.29 -54.28
CA SER A 21 31.41 -45.73 -54.89
C SER A 21 31.27 -44.19 -54.99
N PRO A 22 32.35 -43.40 -54.86
CA PRO A 22 32.28 -41.93 -54.97
C PRO A 22 31.51 -41.41 -56.20
N GLU A 23 31.55 -42.19 -57.25
CA GLU A 23 30.83 -41.87 -58.49
C GLU A 23 29.31 -42.12 -58.35
N ALA A 24 28.93 -43.23 -57.81
CA ALA A 24 27.52 -43.58 -57.60
C ALA A 24 26.86 -42.60 -56.60
N ARG A 25 27.64 -42.01 -55.68
CA ARG A 25 27.16 -41.02 -54.72
C ARG A 25 26.81 -39.69 -55.38
N LEU A 26 27.66 -39.23 -56.30
CA LEU A 26 27.40 -38.02 -57.09
C LEU A 26 26.17 -38.17 -58.01
N ASP A 27 26.00 -39.33 -58.63
CA ASP A 27 24.79 -39.60 -59.40
C ASP A 27 23.51 -39.63 -58.61
N ALA A 28 23.57 -40.15 -57.38
CA ALA A 28 22.45 -40.11 -56.46
C ALA A 28 22.12 -38.66 -55.99
N GLU A 29 23.13 -37.84 -55.73
CA GLU A 29 22.94 -36.41 -55.36
C GLU A 29 22.29 -35.63 -56.50
N ILE A 30 22.71 -35.82 -57.74
CA ILE A 30 22.12 -35.21 -58.97
C ILE A 30 20.63 -35.60 -59.07
N ALA A 31 20.32 -36.89 -58.89
CA ALA A 31 18.93 -37.38 -58.94
C ALA A 31 18.05 -36.80 -57.80
N VAL A 32 18.61 -36.63 -56.61
CA VAL A 32 17.90 -36.00 -55.47
C VAL A 32 17.60 -34.54 -55.80
N ILE A 33 18.54 -33.78 -56.33
CA ILE A 33 18.32 -32.38 -56.68
C ILE A 33 17.23 -32.24 -57.76
N PHE A 34 17.23 -33.10 -58.79
CA PHE A 34 16.14 -33.10 -59.78
C PHE A 34 14.79 -33.42 -59.16
N ARG A 35 14.73 -34.35 -58.21
CA ARG A 35 13.50 -34.69 -57.50
C ARG A 35 13.02 -33.53 -56.64
N MET A 36 13.91 -32.91 -55.88
CA MET A 36 13.59 -31.74 -55.06
C MET A 36 13.10 -30.56 -55.92
N LEU A 37 13.67 -30.36 -57.08
CA LEU A 37 13.18 -29.37 -58.06
C LEU A 37 11.78 -29.72 -58.59
N ALA A 38 11.53 -31.00 -58.90
CA ALA A 38 10.20 -31.46 -59.34
C ALA A 38 9.14 -31.30 -58.23
N ASP A 39 9.50 -31.62 -56.99
CA ASP A 39 8.62 -31.45 -55.84
C ASP A 39 8.40 -29.95 -55.50
N SER A 40 9.41 -29.12 -55.69
CA SER A 40 9.34 -27.68 -55.45
C SER A 40 8.51 -26.90 -56.49
N MET A 41 8.74 -27.17 -57.79
CA MET A 41 8.11 -26.40 -58.87
C MET A 41 6.87 -27.07 -59.48
N GLY A 42 6.68 -28.34 -59.18
CA GLY A 42 5.73 -29.22 -59.86
C GLY A 42 6.30 -29.80 -61.15
N THR A 43 6.02 -31.09 -61.40
CA THR A 43 6.59 -31.82 -62.56
C THR A 43 6.27 -31.17 -63.90
N GLU A 44 5.09 -30.62 -64.11
CA GLU A 44 4.69 -29.95 -65.34
C GLU A 44 5.47 -28.65 -65.57
N ARG A 45 5.62 -27.82 -64.53
CA ARG A 45 6.40 -26.57 -64.63
C ARG A 45 7.88 -26.82 -64.85
N LEU A 46 8.45 -27.85 -64.21
CA LEU A 46 9.83 -28.25 -64.43
C LEU A 46 10.10 -28.65 -65.89
N VAL A 47 9.18 -29.41 -66.49
CA VAL A 47 9.26 -29.80 -67.88
C VAL A 47 9.22 -28.58 -68.84
N ILE A 48 8.31 -27.65 -68.59
CA ILE A 48 8.19 -26.40 -69.32
C ILE A 48 9.46 -25.56 -69.18
N GLN A 49 9.99 -25.41 -67.96
CA GLN A 49 11.22 -24.68 -67.69
C GLN A 49 12.43 -25.32 -68.32
N ALA A 50 12.55 -26.64 -68.21
CA ALA A 50 13.62 -27.41 -68.92
C ALA A 50 13.54 -27.27 -70.45
N GLY A 51 12.35 -27.19 -71.04
CA GLY A 51 12.15 -26.92 -72.44
C GLY A 51 12.62 -25.53 -72.84
N LYS A 52 12.25 -24.49 -72.05
CA LYS A 52 12.70 -23.10 -72.32
C LYS A 52 14.19 -22.93 -72.18
N MET A 53 14.83 -23.66 -71.27
CA MET A 53 16.27 -23.58 -71.00
C MET A 53 17.10 -24.53 -71.86
N ASN A 54 16.55 -25.13 -72.88
CA ASN A 54 17.20 -26.14 -73.73
C ASN A 54 17.92 -27.25 -72.95
N ALA A 55 17.28 -27.64 -71.79
CA ALA A 55 17.86 -28.61 -70.87
C ALA A 55 17.24 -30.02 -70.97
N MET A 56 16.13 -30.18 -71.70
CA MET A 56 15.36 -31.45 -71.80
C MET A 56 16.14 -32.65 -72.23
N THR A 57 17.03 -32.49 -73.29
CA THR A 57 17.88 -33.55 -73.77
C THR A 57 19.02 -33.84 -72.81
N LEU A 58 19.58 -32.81 -72.21
CA LEU A 58 20.67 -32.89 -71.24
C LEU A 58 20.23 -33.56 -69.89
N MET A 59 19.01 -33.37 -69.46
CA MET A 59 18.47 -34.04 -68.30
C MET A 59 18.41 -35.57 -68.45
N ARG A 60 18.22 -36.06 -69.65
CA ARG A 60 18.06 -37.49 -69.93
C ARG A 60 19.38 -38.13 -70.39
N SER A 61 20.46 -37.39 -70.46
CA SER A 61 21.75 -37.88 -70.88
C SER A 61 22.36 -38.87 -69.87
N GLU A 62 23.04 -39.89 -70.38
CA GLU A 62 23.83 -40.78 -69.51
C GLU A 62 25.11 -40.10 -68.99
N ASN A 63 25.50 -38.99 -69.59
CA ASN A 63 26.68 -38.23 -69.20
C ASN A 63 26.37 -37.34 -68.01
N ARG A 64 27.03 -37.59 -66.88
CA ARG A 64 26.87 -36.84 -65.60
C ARG A 64 27.07 -35.33 -65.80
N ARG A 65 28.08 -34.92 -66.55
CA ARG A 65 28.41 -33.52 -66.81
C ARG A 65 27.29 -32.77 -67.55
N GLU A 66 26.62 -33.46 -68.47
CA GLU A 66 25.46 -32.91 -69.19
C GLU A 66 24.22 -32.76 -68.28
N ARG A 67 24.00 -33.71 -67.40
CA ARG A 67 22.89 -33.63 -66.40
C ARG A 67 23.08 -32.46 -65.43
N ILE A 68 24.34 -32.18 -65.01
CA ILE A 68 24.65 -31.02 -64.18
C ILE A 68 24.47 -29.72 -64.96
N LEU A 69 24.90 -29.67 -66.23
CA LEU A 69 24.63 -28.52 -67.09
C LEU A 69 23.12 -28.26 -67.24
N ALA A 70 22.30 -29.30 -67.27
CA ALA A 70 20.84 -29.15 -67.31
C ALA A 70 20.34 -28.53 -66.03
N LEU A 71 20.81 -28.98 -64.81
CA LEU A 71 20.47 -28.39 -63.53
C LEU A 71 20.90 -26.92 -63.47
N MET A 72 22.11 -26.58 -63.91
CA MET A 72 22.60 -25.20 -63.95
C MET A 72 21.69 -24.32 -64.81
N ARG A 73 21.36 -24.73 -66.03
CA ARG A 73 20.47 -23.98 -66.93
C ARG A 73 19.07 -23.75 -66.31
N ILE A 74 18.52 -24.75 -65.59
CA ILE A 74 17.19 -24.65 -64.98
C ILE A 74 17.22 -23.74 -63.78
N LEU A 75 18.24 -23.82 -62.91
CA LEU A 75 18.33 -23.06 -61.65
C LEU A 75 18.78 -21.61 -61.86
N GLU A 76 19.74 -21.40 -62.83
CA GLU A 76 20.24 -20.06 -63.14
C GLU A 76 19.43 -19.37 -64.27
N GLU A 77 18.41 -20.08 -64.80
CA GLU A 77 17.51 -19.61 -65.87
C GLU A 77 18.22 -19.12 -67.14
N ASP A 78 19.41 -19.66 -67.39
CA ASP A 78 20.23 -19.26 -68.60
C ASP A 78 20.37 -20.42 -69.54
N PRO A 79 19.73 -20.37 -70.77
CA PRO A 79 19.81 -21.39 -71.78
C PRO A 79 21.14 -21.43 -72.52
N LEU A 80 22.02 -20.40 -72.39
CA LEU A 80 23.30 -20.26 -73.13
C LEU A 80 24.49 -20.79 -72.32
N LEU A 81 24.30 -21.24 -71.09
CA LEU A 81 25.36 -21.82 -70.27
C LEU A 81 26.02 -22.99 -71.03
N ALA A 82 27.31 -22.90 -71.33
CA ALA A 82 28.16 -23.91 -71.96
C ALA A 82 29.64 -23.56 -71.72
N PRO A 83 30.58 -24.50 -71.68
CA PRO A 83 30.49 -25.95 -71.85
C PRO A 83 30.05 -26.69 -70.55
N PRO A 84 29.83 -28.02 -70.66
CA PRO A 84 29.56 -28.82 -69.42
C PRO A 84 30.77 -28.73 -68.49
N PRO A 85 30.52 -28.63 -67.16
CA PRO A 85 31.58 -28.46 -66.17
C PRO A 85 32.57 -29.63 -66.14
N SER A 86 33.78 -29.38 -65.66
CA SER A 86 34.77 -30.44 -65.44
C SER A 86 34.37 -31.33 -64.24
N GLU A 87 34.86 -32.58 -64.23
CA GLU A 87 34.51 -33.48 -63.07
C GLU A 87 35.00 -32.98 -61.72
N ALA A 88 36.11 -32.19 -61.72
CA ALA A 88 36.61 -31.60 -60.44
C ALA A 88 35.74 -30.50 -59.91
N GLU A 89 34.96 -29.81 -60.74
CA GLU A 89 34.03 -28.70 -60.30
C GLU A 89 32.66 -29.20 -59.86
N ILE A 90 32.32 -30.46 -60.18
CA ILE A 90 30.99 -31.03 -59.90
C ILE A 90 30.56 -30.91 -58.38
N PRO A 91 31.42 -31.27 -57.41
CA PRO A 91 31.01 -31.20 -56.00
C PRO A 91 30.70 -29.77 -55.53
N GLU A 92 31.45 -28.78 -56.02
CA GLU A 92 31.22 -27.36 -55.63
C GLU A 92 29.95 -26.83 -56.27
N ILE A 93 29.69 -27.18 -57.53
CA ILE A 93 28.44 -26.81 -58.20
C ILE A 93 27.24 -27.43 -57.57
N LEU A 94 27.27 -28.71 -57.15
CA LEU A 94 26.18 -29.37 -56.46
C LEU A 94 25.89 -28.73 -55.08
N ASN A 95 26.92 -28.35 -54.32
CA ASN A 95 26.75 -27.63 -53.07
C ASN A 95 26.04 -26.26 -53.27
N ARG A 96 26.50 -25.48 -54.25
CA ARG A 96 25.88 -24.20 -54.61
C ARG A 96 24.41 -24.35 -55.02
N MET A 97 24.11 -25.37 -55.82
CA MET A 97 22.74 -25.67 -56.24
C MET A 97 21.85 -26.11 -55.09
N THR A 98 22.40 -26.88 -54.15
CA THR A 98 21.68 -27.31 -52.96
C THR A 98 21.34 -26.11 -52.04
N GLU A 99 22.25 -25.15 -51.89
CA GLU A 99 21.99 -23.92 -51.14
C GLU A 99 20.92 -23.04 -51.83
N GLN A 100 21.00 -22.89 -53.15
CA GLN A 100 19.97 -22.15 -53.90
C GLN A 100 18.58 -22.79 -53.79
N LEU A 101 18.51 -24.11 -53.90
CA LEU A 101 17.26 -24.87 -53.77
C LEU A 101 16.69 -24.78 -52.34
N ALA A 102 17.55 -24.86 -51.31
CA ALA A 102 17.15 -24.68 -49.92
C ALA A 102 16.56 -23.27 -49.68
N GLY A 103 17.14 -22.23 -50.32
CA GLY A 103 16.61 -20.88 -50.26
C GLY A 103 15.22 -20.74 -50.89
N ILE A 104 14.99 -21.42 -52.06
CA ILE A 104 13.68 -21.43 -52.73
C ILE A 104 12.63 -22.14 -51.86
N LEU A 105 12.97 -23.30 -51.32
CA LEU A 105 12.06 -24.06 -50.42
C LEU A 105 11.72 -23.32 -49.16
N ALA A 106 12.71 -22.67 -48.49
CA ALA A 106 12.51 -21.88 -47.31
C ALA A 106 11.56 -20.66 -47.52
N ARG A 107 11.74 -19.99 -48.69
CA ARG A 107 10.87 -18.87 -49.08
C ARG A 107 9.43 -19.33 -49.29
N ARG A 108 9.23 -20.45 -49.96
CA ARG A 108 7.90 -21.01 -50.18
C ARG A 108 7.21 -21.44 -48.87
N ASP A 109 7.93 -22.12 -47.99
CA ASP A 109 7.36 -22.50 -46.67
C ASP A 109 6.97 -21.25 -45.86
N LEU A 110 7.74 -20.16 -45.96
CA LEU A 110 7.40 -18.89 -45.36
C LEU A 110 6.14 -18.26 -45.97
N GLU A 111 6.02 -18.27 -47.29
CA GLU A 111 4.85 -17.76 -48.01
C GLU A 111 3.60 -18.56 -47.62
N ASP A 112 3.67 -19.90 -47.64
CA ASP A 112 2.57 -20.79 -47.23
C ASP A 112 2.15 -20.59 -45.75
N ARG A 113 3.11 -20.25 -44.87
CA ARG A 113 2.79 -19.91 -43.46
C ARG A 113 2.12 -18.53 -43.33
N ILE A 114 2.58 -17.55 -44.09
CA ILE A 114 2.00 -16.22 -44.11
C ILE A 114 0.56 -16.31 -44.64
N GLU A 115 0.36 -17.02 -45.75
CA GLU A 115 -0.98 -17.18 -46.34
C GLU A 115 -1.98 -17.88 -45.39
N ARG A 116 -1.53 -18.93 -44.70
CA ARG A 116 -2.35 -19.58 -43.67
C ARG A 116 -2.72 -18.62 -42.52
N LYS A 117 -1.75 -17.86 -41.99
CA LYS A 117 -2.02 -16.90 -40.93
C LYS A 117 -2.92 -15.74 -41.37
N VAL A 118 -2.78 -15.30 -42.62
CA VAL A 118 -3.66 -14.26 -43.17
C VAL A 118 -5.10 -14.78 -43.27
N ASN A 119 -5.26 -16.00 -43.79
CA ASN A 119 -6.60 -16.60 -43.91
C ASN A 119 -7.23 -16.87 -42.56
N GLU A 120 -6.50 -17.39 -41.56
CA GLU A 120 -6.98 -17.56 -40.19
C GLU A 120 -7.42 -16.22 -39.56
N LYS A 121 -6.66 -15.15 -39.83
CA LYS A 121 -7.01 -13.83 -39.33
C LYS A 121 -8.23 -13.25 -40.01
N LEU A 122 -8.33 -13.40 -41.34
CA LEU A 122 -9.48 -12.95 -42.10
C LEU A 122 -10.77 -13.67 -41.71
N GLU A 123 -10.72 -14.99 -41.46
CA GLU A 123 -11.86 -15.76 -40.97
C GLU A 123 -12.31 -15.25 -39.60
N LYS A 124 -11.35 -15.02 -38.69
CA LYS A 124 -11.64 -14.49 -37.36
C LYS A 124 -12.25 -13.09 -37.40
N ASP A 125 -11.64 -12.19 -38.17
CA ASP A 125 -12.15 -10.81 -38.32
C ASP A 125 -13.54 -10.82 -38.99
N HIS A 126 -13.80 -11.76 -39.88
CA HIS A 126 -15.13 -11.92 -40.48
C HIS A 126 -16.19 -12.46 -39.52
N GLU A 127 -15.83 -13.44 -38.67
CA GLU A 127 -16.72 -13.92 -37.61
C GLU A 127 -17.04 -12.82 -36.60
N GLU A 128 -16.02 -12.05 -36.16
CA GLU A 128 -16.21 -10.90 -35.26
C GLU A 128 -17.14 -9.84 -35.90
N TYR A 129 -16.96 -9.54 -37.18
CA TYR A 129 -17.79 -8.58 -37.91
C TYR A 129 -19.25 -9.05 -38.05
N VAL A 130 -19.49 -10.31 -38.36
CA VAL A 130 -20.87 -10.89 -38.45
C VAL A 130 -21.53 -10.89 -37.08
N ASP A 131 -20.80 -11.18 -36.02
CA ASP A 131 -21.32 -11.13 -34.64
C ASP A 131 -21.66 -9.69 -34.22
N ASP A 132 -20.88 -8.71 -34.63
CA ASP A 132 -21.14 -7.29 -34.35
C ASP A 132 -22.42 -6.82 -35.09
N ILE A 133 -22.61 -7.20 -36.35
CA ILE A 133 -23.84 -6.92 -37.09
C ILE A 133 -25.07 -7.61 -36.42
N ARG A 134 -24.91 -8.86 -35.98
CA ARG A 134 -25.99 -9.54 -35.25
C ARG A 134 -26.32 -8.80 -33.94
N ARG A 135 -25.36 -8.30 -33.22
CA ARG A 135 -25.58 -7.49 -32.01
C ARG A 135 -26.34 -6.22 -32.32
N GLN A 136 -26.00 -5.55 -33.42
CA GLN A 136 -26.67 -4.33 -33.85
C GLN A 136 -28.14 -4.59 -34.20
N VAL A 137 -28.41 -5.63 -34.96
CA VAL A 137 -29.78 -6.00 -35.35
C VAL A 137 -30.61 -6.46 -34.12
N ILE A 138 -30.03 -7.24 -33.21
CA ILE A 138 -30.70 -7.65 -31.96
C ILE A 138 -30.99 -6.44 -31.06
N SER A 139 -30.05 -5.48 -31.00
CA SER A 139 -30.23 -4.24 -30.23
C SER A 139 -31.32 -3.34 -30.82
N GLU A 140 -31.48 -3.32 -32.13
CA GLU A 140 -32.55 -2.56 -32.81
C GLU A 140 -33.93 -3.21 -32.68
N GLU A 141 -34.01 -4.55 -32.75
CA GLU A 141 -35.29 -5.27 -32.68
C GLU A 141 -35.77 -5.56 -31.25
N SER A 142 -34.83 -5.61 -30.26
CA SER A 142 -35.16 -5.90 -28.86
C SER A 142 -34.19 -5.16 -27.93
N PRO A 143 -34.50 -3.91 -27.53
CA PRO A 143 -33.72 -3.16 -26.58
C PRO A 143 -33.64 -3.92 -25.25
N GLY A 144 -32.44 -4.44 -24.90
CA GLY A 144 -32.19 -5.19 -23.67
C GLY A 144 -32.07 -6.72 -23.82
N ALA A 145 -32.09 -7.28 -25.02
CA ALA A 145 -31.82 -8.70 -25.25
C ALA A 145 -30.30 -8.95 -25.23
N GLU A 146 -29.84 -9.77 -24.30
CA GLU A 146 -28.41 -10.19 -24.21
C GLU A 146 -28.00 -11.06 -25.39
N SER A 147 -26.87 -10.77 -26.01
CA SER A 147 -26.30 -11.65 -27.02
C SER A 147 -25.83 -12.99 -26.37
N PRO A 148 -25.80 -14.10 -27.13
CA PRO A 148 -25.30 -15.37 -26.62
C PRO A 148 -23.84 -15.27 -26.07
N HIS A 149 -23.05 -14.33 -26.57
CA HIS A 149 -21.70 -14.07 -26.13
C HIS A 149 -21.67 -13.29 -24.81
N ASP A 150 -22.53 -12.29 -24.66
CA ASP A 150 -22.63 -11.51 -23.42
C ASP A 150 -23.22 -12.36 -22.29
N LYS A 151 -24.17 -13.26 -22.64
CA LYS A 151 -24.69 -14.25 -21.69
C LYS A 151 -23.59 -15.19 -21.18
N LYS A 152 -22.70 -15.69 -22.06
CA LYS A 152 -21.55 -16.50 -21.66
C LYS A 152 -20.55 -15.72 -20.78
N LYS A 153 -20.31 -14.44 -21.11
CA LYS A 153 -19.45 -13.57 -20.29
C LYS A 153 -20.08 -13.33 -18.92
N ARG A 154 -21.39 -13.10 -18.85
CA ARG A 154 -22.10 -12.94 -17.60
C ARG A 154 -22.08 -14.23 -16.76
N GLU A 155 -22.37 -15.39 -17.37
CA GLU A 155 -22.29 -16.69 -16.69
C GLU A 155 -20.87 -16.98 -16.18
N ALA A 156 -19.83 -16.61 -16.95
CA ALA A 156 -18.45 -16.70 -16.50
C ALA A 156 -18.14 -15.75 -15.35
N LEU A 157 -18.68 -14.53 -15.37
CA LEU A 157 -18.54 -13.54 -14.29
C LEU A 157 -19.27 -14.04 -13.02
N GLU A 158 -20.52 -14.50 -13.17
CA GLU A 158 -21.30 -15.08 -12.07
C GLU A 158 -20.61 -16.33 -11.47
N ALA A 159 -19.97 -17.15 -12.32
CA ALA A 159 -19.18 -18.28 -11.86
C ALA A 159 -17.92 -17.82 -11.05
N LEU A 160 -17.29 -16.70 -11.44
CA LEU A 160 -16.20 -16.10 -10.68
C LEU A 160 -16.69 -15.50 -9.36
N GLU A 161 -17.89 -14.92 -9.33
CA GLU A 161 -18.51 -14.39 -8.11
C GLU A 161 -18.85 -15.47 -7.09
N THR A 162 -19.03 -16.73 -7.52
CA THR A 162 -19.24 -17.86 -6.59
C THR A 162 -17.93 -18.34 -5.92
N VAL A 163 -16.79 -17.94 -6.47
CA VAL A 163 -15.48 -18.28 -5.88
C VAL A 163 -15.11 -17.20 -4.88
N HIS A 164 -15.55 -17.33 -3.65
CA HIS A 164 -15.11 -16.46 -2.57
C HIS A 164 -13.88 -17.03 -1.90
N LEU A 165 -12.77 -16.29 -1.91
CA LEU A 165 -11.73 -16.50 -0.91
C LEU A 165 -12.34 -16.13 0.45
N THR A 166 -11.98 -16.88 1.49
CA THR A 166 -12.42 -16.60 2.87
C THR A 166 -12.24 -15.13 3.21
N GLN A 167 -13.18 -14.56 3.98
CA GLN A 167 -13.10 -13.17 4.44
C GLN A 167 -11.75 -12.91 5.11
N SER A 168 -11.16 -11.75 4.81
CA SER A 168 -9.94 -11.33 5.50
C SER A 168 -10.21 -11.27 7.01
N VAL A 169 -9.30 -11.82 7.82
CA VAL A 169 -9.38 -11.74 9.28
C VAL A 169 -9.56 -10.27 9.74
N MET A 170 -8.99 -9.33 9.00
CA MET A 170 -9.13 -7.90 9.27
C MET A 170 -10.57 -7.39 9.06
N GLU A 171 -11.33 -7.94 8.13
CA GLU A 171 -12.75 -7.62 7.94
C GLU A 171 -13.62 -8.26 9.03
N LEU A 172 -13.35 -9.50 9.36
CA LEU A 172 -14.05 -10.23 10.43
C LEU A 172 -13.89 -9.52 11.78
N LEU A 173 -12.69 -9.04 12.08
CA LEU A 173 -12.33 -8.40 13.34
C LEU A 173 -12.56 -6.88 13.37
N ARG A 174 -13.10 -6.28 12.30
CA ARG A 174 -13.43 -4.85 12.25
C ARG A 174 -14.51 -4.53 13.32
N PRO A 175 -14.32 -3.49 14.16
CA PRO A 175 -15.31 -3.09 15.14
C PRO A 175 -16.70 -2.84 14.53
N ARG A 176 -17.73 -3.39 15.16
CA ARG A 176 -19.15 -3.27 14.72
C ARG A 176 -19.97 -2.35 15.64
N SER A 177 -19.43 -1.97 16.79
CA SER A 177 -20.07 -1.08 17.75
C SER A 177 -19.07 -0.05 18.31
N PHE A 178 -19.59 1.02 18.92
CA PHE A 178 -18.74 2.06 19.50
C PHE A 178 -17.92 1.56 20.70
N ASP A 179 -18.46 0.62 21.47
CA ASP A 179 -17.79 0.06 22.65
C ASP A 179 -16.51 -0.71 22.27
N GLU A 180 -16.41 -1.11 21.01
CA GLU A 180 -15.24 -1.79 20.45
C GLU A 180 -14.17 -0.83 19.92
N VAL A 181 -14.51 0.46 19.79
CA VAL A 181 -13.55 1.52 19.42
C VAL A 181 -12.84 2.02 20.67
N VAL A 182 -11.91 1.22 21.15
CA VAL A 182 -11.24 1.41 22.45
C VAL A 182 -10.37 2.67 22.46
N GLY A 183 -10.47 3.46 23.54
CA GLY A 183 -9.59 4.60 23.82
C GLY A 183 -9.86 5.85 22.99
N GLN A 184 -11.01 5.92 22.29
CA GLN A 184 -11.37 7.05 21.42
C GLN A 184 -12.70 7.70 21.81
N GLU A 185 -13.12 7.57 23.07
CA GLU A 185 -14.45 7.98 23.55
C GLU A 185 -14.72 9.47 23.31
N ARG A 186 -13.69 10.32 23.43
CA ARG A 186 -13.79 11.77 23.20
C ARG A 186 -13.95 12.09 21.73
N ALA A 187 -13.11 11.46 20.87
CA ALA A 187 -13.14 11.66 19.45
C ALA A 187 -14.47 11.16 18.85
N VAL A 188 -14.93 9.97 19.24
CA VAL A 188 -16.23 9.40 18.84
C VAL A 188 -17.41 10.28 19.29
N ARG A 189 -17.39 10.78 20.53
CA ARG A 189 -18.43 11.68 21.02
C ARG A 189 -18.47 13.00 20.24
N SER A 190 -17.32 13.58 19.93
CA SER A 190 -17.22 14.80 19.13
C SER A 190 -17.68 14.57 17.70
N LEU A 191 -17.29 13.44 17.09
CA LEU A 191 -17.70 13.02 15.75
C LEU A 191 -19.22 12.85 15.67
N MET A 192 -19.80 12.14 16.66
CA MET A 192 -21.24 11.94 16.77
C MET A 192 -22.00 13.28 16.91
N ALA A 193 -21.54 14.19 17.75
CA ALA A 193 -22.18 15.49 17.96
C ALA A 193 -22.20 16.33 16.67
N LYS A 194 -21.13 16.29 15.88
CA LYS A 194 -20.98 17.07 14.66
C LYS A 194 -21.76 16.48 13.46
N LEU A 195 -21.83 15.16 13.32
CA LEU A 195 -22.52 14.48 12.22
C LEU A 195 -24.01 14.30 12.45
N SER A 196 -24.43 14.04 13.71
CA SER A 196 -25.85 13.86 14.02
C SER A 196 -26.61 15.18 14.23
N SER A 197 -25.98 16.33 13.99
CA SER A 197 -26.60 17.64 14.01
C SER A 197 -27.49 17.85 12.77
N PRO A 198 -28.55 18.66 12.83
CA PRO A 198 -29.30 19.08 11.63
C PRO A 198 -28.43 19.78 10.59
N TYR A 199 -27.28 20.31 11.01
CA TYR A 199 -26.27 20.99 10.17
C TYR A 199 -24.93 20.28 10.32
N PRO A 200 -24.73 19.13 9.65
CA PRO A 200 -23.48 18.39 9.75
C PRO A 200 -22.30 19.21 9.18
N GLN A 201 -21.15 19.06 9.84
CA GLN A 201 -19.93 19.77 9.47
C GLN A 201 -19.00 18.84 8.69
N HIS A 202 -18.21 19.39 7.77
CA HIS A 202 -17.06 18.68 7.20
C HIS A 202 -16.01 18.48 8.29
N LEU A 203 -15.32 17.36 8.27
CA LEU A 203 -14.41 16.94 9.36
C LEU A 203 -13.04 16.56 8.84
N LEU A 204 -12.02 16.87 9.62
CA LEU A 204 -10.67 16.34 9.47
C LEU A 204 -10.29 15.54 10.71
N LEU A 205 -9.94 14.28 10.51
CA LEU A 205 -9.57 13.34 11.55
C LEU A 205 -8.06 13.16 11.56
N TYR A 206 -7.42 13.65 12.61
CA TYR A 206 -5.98 13.52 12.81
C TYR A 206 -5.68 12.39 13.77
N GLY A 207 -4.55 11.72 13.61
CA GLY A 207 -4.06 10.74 14.57
C GLY A 207 -3.27 9.61 13.94
N PRO A 208 -2.61 8.78 14.77
CA PRO A 208 -1.77 7.67 14.31
C PRO A 208 -2.51 6.66 13.44
N PRO A 209 -1.79 5.82 12.67
CA PRO A 209 -2.41 4.73 11.94
C PRO A 209 -3.01 3.69 12.90
N GLY A 210 -4.07 3.01 12.47
CA GLY A 210 -4.66 1.89 13.20
C GLY A 210 -5.40 2.24 14.50
N VAL A 211 -5.72 3.52 14.75
CA VAL A 211 -6.49 3.96 15.95
C VAL A 211 -8.01 3.93 15.76
N GLY A 212 -8.49 3.55 14.57
CA GLY A 212 -9.93 3.39 14.31
C GLY A 212 -10.63 4.58 13.66
N LYS A 213 -9.93 5.55 13.04
CA LYS A 213 -10.53 6.73 12.38
C LYS A 213 -11.64 6.37 11.37
N THR A 214 -11.34 5.51 10.39
CA THR A 214 -12.29 5.05 9.36
C THR A 214 -13.47 4.29 9.95
N THR A 215 -13.19 3.41 10.93
CA THR A 215 -14.23 2.63 11.63
C THR A 215 -15.17 3.52 12.39
N ALA A 216 -14.65 4.49 13.15
CA ALA A 216 -15.46 5.45 13.89
C ALA A 216 -16.36 6.28 12.97
N ALA A 217 -15.83 6.77 11.83
CA ALA A 217 -16.60 7.54 10.86
C ALA A 217 -17.78 6.74 10.29
N ARG A 218 -17.56 5.46 9.94
CA ARG A 218 -18.60 4.56 9.43
C ARG A 218 -19.68 4.27 10.47
N LEU A 219 -19.28 3.92 11.70
CA LEU A 219 -20.22 3.64 12.80
C LEU A 219 -21.05 4.87 13.15
N VAL A 220 -20.46 6.07 13.13
CA VAL A 220 -21.18 7.32 13.41
C VAL A 220 -22.22 7.62 12.32
N LEU A 221 -21.96 7.37 11.04
CA LEU A 221 -22.98 7.52 10.01
C LEU A 221 -24.16 6.57 10.25
N GLU A 222 -23.90 5.30 10.54
CA GLU A 222 -24.98 4.33 10.82
C GLU A 222 -25.83 4.75 12.03
N ALA A 223 -25.19 5.26 13.09
CA ALA A 223 -25.92 5.79 14.23
C ALA A 223 -26.63 7.12 13.92
N ALA A 224 -26.08 7.96 13.04
CA ALA A 224 -26.70 9.20 12.62
C ALA A 224 -27.98 8.95 11.81
N LYS A 225 -28.00 7.95 10.93
CA LYS A 225 -29.19 7.53 10.15
C LYS A 225 -30.41 7.22 11.03
N GLN A 226 -30.16 6.72 12.26
CA GLN A 226 -31.22 6.35 13.20
C GLN A 226 -31.81 7.55 13.98
N ARG A 227 -31.21 8.74 13.85
CA ARG A 227 -31.65 9.94 14.58
C ARG A 227 -32.61 10.78 13.75
N ALA A 228 -33.78 11.08 14.30
CA ALA A 228 -34.81 11.88 13.64
C ALA A 228 -34.38 13.31 13.23
N VAL A 229 -33.36 13.86 13.89
CA VAL A 229 -32.84 15.21 13.62
C VAL A 229 -31.70 15.22 12.61
N SER A 230 -31.21 14.06 12.21
CA SER A 230 -30.10 13.92 11.25
C SER A 230 -30.60 14.16 9.82
N PRO A 231 -29.84 14.84 8.97
CA PRO A 231 -30.19 15.02 7.56
C PRO A 231 -29.89 13.79 6.70
N PHE A 232 -29.20 12.79 7.24
CA PHE A 232 -28.87 11.57 6.52
C PHE A 232 -30.08 10.64 6.41
N GLY A 233 -30.47 10.29 5.16
CA GLY A 233 -31.51 9.29 4.92
C GLY A 233 -31.04 7.87 5.25
N GLU A 234 -31.96 6.91 5.30
CA GLU A 234 -31.65 5.49 5.55
C GLU A 234 -30.62 4.93 4.58
N ASN A 235 -30.69 5.34 3.32
CA ASN A 235 -29.81 4.90 2.23
C ASN A 235 -28.63 5.85 1.98
N ALA A 236 -28.29 6.74 2.94
CA ALA A 236 -27.17 7.65 2.79
C ALA A 236 -25.87 6.87 2.53
N PRO A 237 -25.16 7.12 1.41
CA PRO A 237 -23.97 6.39 1.04
C PRO A 237 -22.77 6.74 1.93
N PHE A 238 -21.87 5.77 2.14
CA PHE A 238 -20.53 5.98 2.68
C PHE A 238 -19.53 5.60 1.59
N VAL A 239 -19.02 6.61 0.88
CA VAL A 239 -18.04 6.42 -0.18
C VAL A 239 -16.65 6.60 0.39
N GLU A 240 -15.82 5.57 0.32
CA GLU A 240 -14.46 5.53 0.85
C GLU A 240 -13.45 5.53 -0.30
N THR A 241 -12.43 6.37 -0.18
CA THR A 241 -11.32 6.44 -1.12
C THR A 241 -10.02 6.79 -0.39
N ASP A 242 -8.89 6.51 -1.05
CA ASP A 242 -7.57 6.77 -0.51
C ASP A 242 -6.91 7.93 -1.26
N GLY A 243 -6.50 8.97 -0.53
CA GLY A 243 -5.84 10.16 -1.07
C GLY A 243 -4.53 9.86 -1.80
N THR A 244 -3.83 8.77 -1.42
CA THR A 244 -2.59 8.36 -2.09
C THR A 244 -2.81 7.88 -3.52
N THR A 245 -4.01 7.35 -3.82
CA THR A 245 -4.39 6.86 -5.15
C THR A 245 -4.99 7.94 -6.04
N LEU A 246 -5.41 9.06 -5.43
CA LEU A 246 -6.00 10.19 -6.13
C LEU A 246 -4.89 11.12 -6.62
N ARG A 247 -4.49 10.96 -7.89
CA ARG A 247 -3.49 11.84 -8.52
C ARG A 247 -4.16 12.76 -9.54
N TRP A 248 -3.64 13.96 -9.67
CA TRP A 248 -4.00 14.89 -10.72
C TRP A 248 -3.01 14.78 -11.87
N ASP A 249 -3.47 14.28 -13.03
CA ASP A 249 -2.74 14.41 -14.29
C ASP A 249 -3.52 15.33 -15.22
N PRO A 250 -2.97 16.48 -15.65
CA PRO A 250 -3.62 17.37 -16.60
C PRO A 250 -3.91 16.73 -17.97
N ARG A 251 -3.23 15.61 -18.28
CA ARG A 251 -3.39 14.87 -19.52
C ARG A 251 -4.39 13.72 -19.40
N ASP A 252 -4.66 13.28 -18.17
CA ASP A 252 -5.60 12.20 -17.92
C ASP A 252 -7.00 12.77 -17.72
N MET A 253 -7.89 12.50 -18.68
CA MET A 253 -9.28 12.93 -18.61
C MET A 253 -10.08 12.13 -17.59
N THR A 254 -9.50 11.09 -17.01
CA THR A 254 -10.13 10.24 -16.02
C THR A 254 -9.78 10.66 -14.59
N ASN A 255 -10.61 11.47 -13.97
CA ASN A 255 -10.49 11.78 -12.55
C ASN A 255 -11.55 10.99 -11.76
N PRO A 256 -11.16 9.94 -11.01
CA PRO A 256 -12.13 9.13 -10.27
C PRO A 256 -12.88 9.93 -9.21
N LEU A 257 -12.28 10.97 -8.65
CA LEU A 257 -12.90 11.77 -7.58
C LEU A 257 -14.02 12.67 -8.13
N LEU A 258 -13.74 13.47 -9.17
CA LEU A 258 -14.65 14.48 -9.70
C LEU A 258 -15.52 13.95 -10.86
N GLY A 259 -15.05 12.90 -11.50
CA GLY A 259 -15.58 12.39 -12.75
C GLY A 259 -14.71 12.76 -13.95
N SER A 260 -15.09 12.25 -15.09
CA SER A 260 -14.33 12.38 -16.35
C SER A 260 -15.27 12.72 -17.51
N VAL A 261 -14.72 13.27 -18.59
CA VAL A 261 -15.43 13.43 -19.84
C VAL A 261 -14.74 12.55 -20.89
N HIS A 262 -15.50 11.64 -21.48
CA HIS A 262 -15.03 10.85 -22.61
C HIS A 262 -15.27 11.62 -23.90
N ASP A 263 -14.23 12.25 -24.41
CA ASP A 263 -14.30 12.96 -25.69
C ASP A 263 -14.38 11.98 -26.87
N PRO A 264 -15.08 12.34 -27.97
CA PRO A 264 -15.33 11.45 -29.12
C PRO A 264 -14.06 10.86 -29.75
N ILE A 265 -12.96 11.58 -29.69
CA ILE A 265 -11.65 11.15 -30.26
C ILE A 265 -11.11 9.88 -29.57
N TYR A 266 -11.47 9.64 -28.30
CA TYR A 266 -10.98 8.51 -27.51
C TYR A 266 -11.96 7.35 -27.42
N GLN A 267 -13.18 7.50 -27.96
CA GLN A 267 -14.24 6.51 -27.78
C GLN A 267 -14.16 5.32 -28.75
N GLY A 268 -13.25 5.31 -29.73
CA GLY A 268 -13.14 4.22 -30.70
C GLY A 268 -14.46 3.92 -31.45
N ALA A 269 -14.42 3.29 -32.59
CA ALA A 269 -15.50 3.16 -33.57
C ALA A 269 -16.76 2.36 -33.18
N GLN A 270 -17.04 2.11 -31.91
CA GLN A 270 -18.11 1.17 -31.50
C GLN A 270 -19.22 1.72 -30.62
N LYS A 271 -19.28 3.01 -30.33
CA LYS A 271 -20.37 3.58 -29.52
C LYS A 271 -21.23 4.56 -30.37
N SER A 272 -22.52 4.44 -30.26
CA SER A 272 -23.48 5.30 -30.97
C SER A 272 -23.27 6.80 -30.71
N LEU A 273 -22.73 7.18 -29.56
CA LEU A 273 -22.35 8.57 -29.23
C LEU A 273 -21.03 9.00 -29.85
N ALA A 274 -20.08 8.08 -30.05
CA ALA A 274 -18.81 8.38 -30.73
C ALA A 274 -19.05 8.75 -32.20
N ASP A 275 -19.92 8.05 -32.87
CA ASP A 275 -20.36 8.35 -34.27
C ASP A 275 -21.06 9.70 -34.38
N SER A 276 -21.74 10.15 -33.32
CA SER A 276 -22.40 11.46 -33.25
C SER A 276 -21.49 12.61 -32.86
N GLY A 277 -20.25 12.32 -32.38
CA GLY A 277 -19.32 13.34 -31.91
C GLY A 277 -19.71 14.03 -30.60
N VAL A 278 -20.57 13.42 -29.78
CA VAL A 278 -21.05 13.98 -28.50
C VAL A 278 -20.14 13.52 -27.36
N PRO A 279 -19.56 14.47 -26.55
CA PRO A 279 -18.80 14.12 -25.36
C PRO A 279 -19.72 13.54 -24.27
N GLU A 280 -19.28 12.45 -23.62
CA GLU A 280 -20.04 11.79 -22.57
C GLU A 280 -19.42 12.04 -21.18
N PRO A 281 -20.08 12.82 -20.28
CA PRO A 281 -19.60 13.02 -18.92
C PRO A 281 -19.93 11.81 -18.05
N LYS A 282 -18.94 11.32 -17.31
CA LYS A 282 -19.07 10.25 -16.34
C LYS A 282 -18.89 10.82 -14.92
N PRO A 283 -19.92 10.81 -14.06
CA PRO A 283 -19.83 11.24 -12.69
C PRO A 283 -18.75 10.48 -11.89
N GLY A 284 -18.17 11.15 -10.88
CA GLY A 284 -17.16 10.58 -10.01
C GLY A 284 -17.66 10.35 -8.58
N LEU A 285 -16.73 9.95 -7.69
CA LEU A 285 -17.01 9.61 -6.29
C LEU A 285 -17.72 10.71 -5.50
N VAL A 286 -17.50 12.00 -5.84
CA VAL A 286 -18.23 13.11 -5.21
C VAL A 286 -19.73 13.08 -5.48
N THR A 287 -20.12 12.57 -6.66
CA THR A 287 -21.53 12.38 -7.00
C THR A 287 -22.09 11.11 -6.35
N ASP A 288 -21.30 10.04 -6.30
CA ASP A 288 -21.70 8.79 -5.63
C ASP A 288 -21.93 9.03 -4.12
N ALA A 289 -21.20 9.99 -3.52
CA ALA A 289 -21.36 10.37 -2.11
C ALA A 289 -22.54 11.32 -1.86
N HIS A 290 -23.28 11.73 -2.89
CA HIS A 290 -24.39 12.68 -2.73
C HIS A 290 -25.42 12.22 -1.69
N GLY A 291 -25.80 13.09 -0.77
CA GLY A 291 -26.70 12.79 0.34
C GLY A 291 -26.08 11.97 1.48
N GLY A 292 -24.79 11.68 1.43
CA GLY A 292 -24.06 10.86 2.40
C GLY A 292 -22.72 11.43 2.82
N ILE A 293 -21.73 10.54 2.98
CA ILE A 293 -20.37 10.87 3.40
C ILE A 293 -19.36 10.45 2.33
N LEU A 294 -18.48 11.38 1.96
CA LEU A 294 -17.24 11.08 1.26
C LEU A 294 -16.12 11.00 2.29
N PHE A 295 -15.59 9.80 2.49
CA PHE A 295 -14.45 9.55 3.36
C PHE A 295 -13.18 9.41 2.52
N ILE A 296 -12.19 10.30 2.78
CA ILE A 296 -10.88 10.26 2.12
C ILE A 296 -9.85 9.90 3.18
N ASP A 297 -9.31 8.69 3.09
CA ASP A 297 -8.17 8.30 3.94
C ASP A 297 -6.90 8.93 3.39
N GLU A 298 -5.97 9.26 4.26
CA GLU A 298 -4.72 9.98 3.95
C GLU A 298 -4.93 11.22 3.04
N ILE A 299 -5.90 12.06 3.37
CA ILE A 299 -6.23 13.28 2.61
C ILE A 299 -5.03 14.24 2.50
N GLY A 300 -4.08 14.20 3.43
CA GLY A 300 -2.84 14.98 3.40
C GLY A 300 -1.85 14.53 2.32
N GLU A 301 -2.04 13.34 1.72
CA GLU A 301 -1.24 12.83 0.60
C GLU A 301 -1.83 13.24 -0.76
N MET A 302 -3.06 13.75 -0.77
CA MET A 302 -3.75 14.16 -1.97
C MET A 302 -3.11 15.40 -2.58
N ASP A 303 -2.97 15.41 -3.91
CA ASP A 303 -2.43 16.54 -4.66
C ASP A 303 -3.17 17.87 -4.32
N GLU A 304 -2.43 18.96 -4.15
CA GLU A 304 -2.96 20.28 -3.81
C GLU A 304 -4.00 20.77 -4.82
N MET A 305 -3.81 20.48 -6.11
CA MET A 305 -4.77 20.84 -7.16
C MET A 305 -6.11 20.12 -6.97
N LEU A 306 -6.09 18.86 -6.55
CA LEU A 306 -7.31 18.11 -6.23
C LEU A 306 -7.98 18.63 -4.98
N GLN A 307 -7.20 18.99 -3.93
CA GLN A 307 -7.74 19.64 -2.75
C GLN A 307 -8.46 20.95 -3.10
N ASN A 308 -7.88 21.78 -3.99
CA ASN A 308 -8.49 23.02 -4.46
C ASN A 308 -9.78 22.80 -5.27
N LYS A 309 -9.81 21.75 -6.13
CA LYS A 309 -11.03 21.40 -6.87
C LYS A 309 -12.12 20.84 -5.95
N LEU A 310 -11.73 20.04 -4.95
CA LEU A 310 -12.66 19.55 -3.94
C LEU A 310 -13.31 20.71 -3.16
N LEU A 311 -12.53 21.75 -2.83
CA LEU A 311 -13.07 22.96 -2.20
C LEU A 311 -14.21 23.58 -3.01
N LYS A 312 -14.06 23.68 -4.33
CA LYS A 312 -15.09 24.24 -5.21
C LYS A 312 -16.36 23.37 -5.17
N VAL A 313 -16.21 22.03 -5.18
CA VAL A 313 -17.36 21.12 -5.07
C VAL A 313 -18.08 21.28 -3.73
N LEU A 314 -17.35 21.45 -2.62
CA LEU A 314 -17.94 21.67 -1.30
C LEU A 314 -18.72 22.99 -1.19
N GLU A 315 -18.29 24.03 -1.92
CA GLU A 315 -18.99 25.31 -1.98
C GLU A 315 -20.22 25.28 -2.87
N ASP A 316 -20.07 24.75 -4.10
CA ASP A 316 -21.11 24.76 -5.13
C ASP A 316 -22.12 23.60 -4.95
N LYS A 317 -21.73 22.56 -4.20
CA LYS A 317 -22.47 21.29 -4.03
C LYS A 317 -22.76 20.60 -5.36
N ARG A 318 -21.90 20.85 -6.35
CA ARG A 318 -21.96 20.32 -7.71
C ARG A 318 -20.58 20.07 -8.28
N ALA A 319 -20.45 19.01 -9.09
CA ALA A 319 -19.28 18.72 -9.89
C ALA A 319 -19.56 19.16 -11.34
N TYR A 320 -18.75 20.08 -11.85
CA TYR A 320 -18.87 20.57 -13.22
C TYR A 320 -17.95 19.83 -14.16
N PHE A 321 -18.44 19.61 -15.39
CA PHE A 321 -17.69 18.99 -16.46
C PHE A 321 -17.33 20.02 -17.51
N GLU A 322 -16.14 19.92 -18.08
CA GLU A 322 -15.64 20.81 -19.13
C GLU A 322 -15.14 19.94 -20.30
N SER A 323 -15.59 20.23 -21.51
CA SER A 323 -15.09 19.63 -22.74
C SER A 323 -15.05 20.65 -23.86
N ALA A 324 -13.94 20.66 -24.61
CA ALA A 324 -13.82 21.49 -25.80
C ALA A 324 -14.73 21.07 -26.96
N TYR A 325 -15.31 19.88 -26.87
CA TYR A 325 -16.18 19.28 -27.88
C TYR A 325 -17.68 19.43 -27.56
N TYR A 326 -18.01 20.01 -26.41
CA TYR A 326 -19.42 20.25 -26.06
C TYR A 326 -19.95 21.53 -26.71
N ASP A 327 -20.99 21.40 -27.52
CA ASP A 327 -21.74 22.51 -28.12
C ASP A 327 -23.17 22.54 -27.53
N PRO A 328 -23.55 23.61 -26.79
CA PRO A 328 -24.88 23.74 -26.21
C PRO A 328 -25.99 23.76 -27.26
N ASP A 329 -25.69 24.26 -28.48
CA ASP A 329 -26.66 24.42 -29.56
C ASP A 329 -26.86 23.15 -30.40
N ASP A 330 -26.04 22.13 -30.20
CA ASP A 330 -26.15 20.85 -30.92
C ASP A 330 -27.41 20.07 -30.46
N LYS A 331 -28.35 19.93 -31.38
CA LYS A 331 -29.61 19.20 -31.13
C LYS A 331 -29.44 17.70 -30.93
N ARG A 332 -28.28 17.15 -31.31
CA ARG A 332 -27.96 15.72 -31.15
C ARG A 332 -27.61 15.37 -29.70
N VAL A 333 -27.23 16.38 -28.88
CA VAL A 333 -26.83 16.18 -27.46
C VAL A 333 -28.08 15.76 -26.67
N PRO A 334 -28.09 14.57 -26.03
CA PRO A 334 -29.15 14.13 -25.16
C PRO A 334 -29.43 15.11 -23.99
N PRO A 335 -30.69 15.28 -23.57
CA PRO A 335 -31.05 16.22 -22.50
C PRO A 335 -30.30 16.01 -21.18
N TYR A 336 -30.00 14.75 -20.83
CA TYR A 336 -29.27 14.42 -19.60
C TYR A 336 -27.79 14.86 -19.66
N ILE A 337 -27.15 14.73 -20.84
CA ILE A 337 -25.76 15.20 -21.06
C ILE A 337 -25.71 16.72 -20.99
N ARG A 338 -26.65 17.41 -21.64
CA ARG A 338 -26.81 18.87 -21.58
C ARG A 338 -26.93 19.34 -20.13
N LYS A 339 -27.79 18.71 -19.34
CA LYS A 339 -27.96 19.02 -17.92
C LYS A 339 -26.68 18.85 -17.12
N LEU A 340 -25.88 17.82 -17.38
CA LEU A 340 -24.61 17.61 -16.70
C LEU A 340 -23.56 18.68 -17.04
N PHE A 341 -23.50 19.17 -18.27
CA PHE A 341 -22.59 20.25 -18.64
C PHE A 341 -23.06 21.61 -18.15
N GLU A 342 -24.35 21.91 -18.22
CA GLU A 342 -24.90 23.22 -17.84
C GLU A 342 -25.06 23.39 -16.32
N GLU A 343 -25.62 22.38 -15.65
CA GLU A 343 -25.92 22.44 -14.22
C GLU A 343 -24.86 21.74 -13.34
N GLY A 344 -24.05 20.86 -13.91
CA GLY A 344 -23.16 19.96 -13.18
C GLY A 344 -23.88 18.77 -12.52
N ALA A 345 -23.12 17.77 -12.11
CA ALA A 345 -23.64 16.64 -11.34
C ALA A 345 -23.86 17.04 -9.87
N PRO A 346 -24.92 16.58 -9.20
CA PRO A 346 -25.16 16.86 -7.78
C PRO A 346 -24.08 16.21 -6.91
N ALA A 347 -23.54 16.98 -5.96
CA ALA A 347 -22.46 16.57 -5.06
C ALA A 347 -22.59 17.23 -3.67
N ASP A 348 -23.77 17.16 -3.06
CA ASP A 348 -24.01 17.63 -1.69
C ASP A 348 -23.74 16.49 -0.71
N PHE A 349 -22.59 16.48 -0.07
CA PHE A 349 -22.13 15.44 0.84
C PHE A 349 -21.35 16.04 2.01
N VAL A 350 -21.16 15.26 3.06
CA VAL A 350 -20.25 15.62 4.16
C VAL A 350 -18.88 15.00 3.88
N LEU A 351 -17.85 15.85 3.80
CA LEU A 351 -16.46 15.42 3.70
C LEU A 351 -15.95 14.98 5.06
N ILE A 352 -15.34 13.80 5.15
CA ILE A 352 -14.51 13.37 6.25
C ILE A 352 -13.14 12.98 5.70
N GLY A 353 -12.15 13.83 5.95
CA GLY A 353 -10.74 13.52 5.63
C GLY A 353 -10.04 12.91 6.84
N ALA A 354 -9.35 11.81 6.67
CA ALA A 354 -8.46 11.26 7.69
C ALA A 354 -7.00 11.42 7.26
N THR A 355 -6.10 11.63 8.22
CA THR A 355 -4.67 11.73 7.93
C THR A 355 -3.84 11.25 9.10
N THR A 356 -2.64 10.76 8.78
CA THR A 356 -1.57 10.44 9.73
C THR A 356 -0.48 11.51 9.75
N ARG A 357 -0.62 12.56 8.95
CA ARG A 357 0.30 13.70 8.89
C ARG A 357 -0.20 14.88 9.72
N ASP A 358 0.74 15.78 10.04
CA ASP A 358 0.43 17.02 10.72
C ASP A 358 -0.46 17.93 9.88
N ALA A 359 -1.20 18.81 10.56
CA ALA A 359 -2.17 19.72 9.96
C ALA A 359 -1.58 20.65 8.89
N GLU A 360 -0.26 20.86 8.89
CA GLU A 360 0.46 21.71 7.92
C GLU A 360 0.47 21.15 6.50
N HIS A 361 0.26 19.83 6.35
CA HIS A 361 0.22 19.16 5.05
C HIS A 361 -1.14 19.25 4.34
N ILE A 362 -2.14 19.82 4.99
CA ILE A 362 -3.47 20.01 4.40
C ILE A 362 -3.64 21.48 4.02
N ASN A 363 -4.21 21.72 2.83
CA ASN A 363 -4.49 23.07 2.34
C ASN A 363 -5.23 23.89 3.41
N PRO A 364 -4.72 25.09 3.80
CA PRO A 364 -5.32 25.92 4.82
C PRO A 364 -6.79 26.32 4.52
N ALA A 365 -7.15 26.45 3.23
CA ALA A 365 -8.51 26.75 2.83
C ALA A 365 -9.47 25.59 3.11
N LEU A 366 -9.02 24.34 2.92
CA LEU A 366 -9.78 23.15 3.27
C LEU A 366 -9.92 23.02 4.79
N ARG A 367 -8.84 23.23 5.54
CA ARG A 367 -8.85 23.20 7.00
C ARG A 367 -9.83 24.21 7.61
N SER A 368 -9.89 25.42 7.07
CA SER A 368 -10.77 26.47 7.57
C SER A 368 -12.27 26.14 7.45
N ARG A 369 -12.64 25.20 6.57
CA ARG A 369 -14.02 24.76 6.32
C ARG A 369 -14.39 23.47 7.07
N CYS A 370 -13.40 22.80 7.65
CA CYS A 370 -13.58 21.54 8.35
C CYS A 370 -13.38 21.73 9.86
N ALA A 371 -14.12 20.98 10.66
CA ALA A 371 -13.84 20.88 12.08
C ALA A 371 -12.81 19.77 12.32
N GLU A 372 -11.83 20.08 13.15
CA GLU A 372 -10.72 19.16 13.43
C GLU A 372 -11.07 18.27 14.64
N ILE A 373 -10.76 16.97 14.54
CA ILE A 373 -10.90 15.98 15.59
C ILE A 373 -9.63 15.15 15.68
N TYR A 374 -9.04 15.09 16.86
CA TYR A 374 -7.81 14.36 17.12
C TYR A 374 -8.11 13.03 17.78
N PHE A 375 -7.63 11.95 17.17
CA PHE A 375 -7.63 10.59 17.71
C PHE A 375 -6.35 10.37 18.50
N GLU A 376 -6.50 9.91 19.71
CA GLU A 376 -5.37 9.68 20.62
C GLU A 376 -4.61 8.40 20.24
N PRO A 377 -3.28 8.34 20.44
CA PRO A 377 -2.53 7.10 20.34
C PRO A 377 -3.05 6.05 21.31
N LEU A 378 -3.04 4.78 20.91
CA LEU A 378 -3.49 3.69 21.79
C LEU A 378 -2.43 3.39 22.86
N THR A 379 -2.90 3.09 24.08
CA THR A 379 -2.03 2.62 25.17
C THR A 379 -1.84 1.11 25.10
N PRO A 380 -0.80 0.54 25.73
CA PRO A 380 -0.69 -0.91 25.90
C PRO A 380 -1.93 -1.56 26.51
N ALA A 381 -2.60 -0.86 27.44
CA ALA A 381 -3.87 -1.33 28.01
C ALA A 381 -5.00 -1.36 26.96
N HIS A 382 -5.07 -0.35 26.08
CA HIS A 382 -6.03 -0.34 24.97
C HIS A 382 -5.76 -1.48 23.98
N ILE A 383 -4.49 -1.73 23.65
CA ILE A 383 -4.10 -2.86 22.79
C ILE A 383 -4.50 -4.19 23.42
N HIS A 384 -4.29 -4.35 24.72
CA HIS A 384 -4.71 -5.55 25.45
C HIS A 384 -6.21 -5.83 25.29
N ILE A 385 -7.06 -4.83 25.50
CA ILE A 385 -8.51 -4.93 25.32
C ILE A 385 -8.88 -5.25 23.87
N ILE A 386 -8.23 -4.61 22.90
CA ILE A 386 -8.46 -4.87 21.47
C ILE A 386 -8.14 -6.32 21.12
N VAL A 387 -7.02 -6.83 21.61
CA VAL A 387 -6.58 -8.22 21.36
C VAL A 387 -7.52 -9.22 22.04
N GLU A 388 -7.99 -8.96 23.26
CA GLU A 388 -8.97 -9.81 23.96
C GLU A 388 -10.31 -9.86 23.21
N ASN A 389 -10.81 -8.70 22.77
CA ASN A 389 -12.03 -8.60 21.97
C ASN A 389 -11.90 -9.35 20.64
N ALA A 390 -10.74 -9.22 19.97
CA ALA A 390 -10.45 -9.92 18.73
C ALA A 390 -10.35 -11.45 18.94
N ALA A 391 -9.71 -11.89 20.01
CA ALA A 391 -9.61 -13.32 20.35
C ALA A 391 -10.99 -13.93 20.68
N ALA A 392 -11.84 -13.19 21.40
CA ALA A 392 -13.21 -13.61 21.70
C ALA A 392 -14.03 -13.80 20.40
N ARG A 393 -13.86 -12.91 19.41
CA ARG A 393 -14.52 -13.04 18.09
C ARG A 393 -14.02 -14.20 17.26
N LEU A 394 -12.72 -14.50 17.34
CA LEU A 394 -12.13 -15.68 16.71
C LEU A 394 -12.41 -16.98 17.48
N ASN A 395 -13.16 -16.91 18.60
CA ASN A 395 -13.39 -18.04 19.48
C ASN A 395 -12.09 -18.74 19.93
N VAL A 396 -11.07 -17.95 20.25
CA VAL A 396 -9.72 -18.36 20.63
C VAL A 396 -9.48 -18.06 22.11
N CYS A 397 -8.85 -18.97 22.83
CA CYS A 397 -8.31 -18.70 24.16
C CYS A 397 -6.88 -18.18 24.07
N LEU A 398 -6.59 -17.12 24.77
CA LEU A 398 -5.23 -16.61 24.93
C LEU A 398 -4.61 -17.17 26.21
N ALA A 399 -3.37 -17.63 26.13
CA ALA A 399 -2.60 -17.98 27.31
C ALA A 399 -2.35 -16.73 28.18
N GLU A 400 -2.17 -16.93 29.49
CA GLU A 400 -1.90 -15.84 30.43
C GLU A 400 -0.70 -14.98 29.98
N GLY A 401 -0.93 -13.67 29.82
CA GLY A 401 0.05 -12.68 29.38
C GLY A 401 0.35 -12.70 27.87
N ALA A 402 -0.39 -13.45 27.06
CA ALA A 402 -0.25 -13.42 25.59
C ALA A 402 -0.68 -12.06 25.00
N ALA A 403 -1.86 -11.53 25.39
CA ALA A 403 -2.31 -10.21 24.98
C ALA A 403 -1.36 -9.10 25.43
N GLN A 404 -0.76 -9.24 26.62
CA GLN A 404 0.23 -8.31 27.10
C GLN A 404 1.50 -8.32 26.25
N LEU A 405 1.97 -9.51 25.85
CA LEU A 405 3.14 -9.64 24.98
C LEU A 405 2.93 -8.96 23.62
N ILE A 406 1.73 -9.08 23.01
CA ILE A 406 1.39 -8.34 21.79
C ILE A 406 1.49 -6.82 22.02
N SER A 407 0.99 -6.32 23.16
CA SER A 407 1.05 -4.89 23.48
C SER A 407 2.48 -4.34 23.69
N GLU A 408 3.47 -5.22 23.90
CA GLU A 408 4.89 -4.85 23.96
C GLU A 408 5.48 -4.60 22.56
N TYR A 409 4.93 -5.23 21.51
CA TYR A 409 5.43 -5.10 20.13
C TYR A 409 4.74 -3.98 19.34
N THR A 410 3.56 -3.54 19.73
CA THR A 410 2.84 -2.51 18.98
C THR A 410 1.86 -1.71 19.82
N ILE A 411 1.64 -0.45 19.40
CA ILE A 411 0.57 0.44 19.87
C ILE A 411 -0.47 0.70 18.78
N GLU A 412 -0.39 0.04 17.64
CA GLU A 412 -1.31 0.14 16.52
C GLU A 412 -2.32 -1.00 16.58
N GLY A 413 -3.62 -0.69 16.70
CA GLY A 413 -4.66 -1.72 16.80
C GLY A 413 -4.67 -2.69 15.60
N ARG A 414 -4.48 -2.19 14.37
CA ARG A 414 -4.40 -3.02 13.17
C ARG A 414 -3.24 -4.01 13.22
N LYS A 415 -2.07 -3.55 13.64
CA LYS A 415 -0.88 -4.39 13.75
C LYS A 415 -1.01 -5.43 14.88
N ALA A 416 -1.67 -5.07 15.99
CA ALA A 416 -1.96 -5.99 17.07
C ALA A 416 -2.88 -7.13 16.61
N ILE A 417 -3.91 -6.81 15.84
CA ILE A 417 -4.83 -7.79 15.24
C ILE A 417 -4.08 -8.70 14.25
N ASN A 418 -3.17 -8.16 13.43
CA ASN A 418 -2.35 -8.97 12.51
C ASN A 418 -1.46 -9.96 13.28
N ILE A 419 -0.79 -9.52 14.35
CA ILE A 419 0.04 -10.41 15.19
C ILE A 419 -0.81 -11.54 15.77
N LEU A 420 -2.02 -11.22 16.24
CA LEU A 420 -2.95 -12.23 16.75
C LEU A 420 -3.39 -13.20 15.64
N ALA A 421 -3.71 -12.71 14.44
CA ALA A 421 -4.11 -13.53 13.31
C ALA A 421 -3.00 -14.47 12.84
N ASP A 422 -1.78 -13.99 12.81
CA ASP A 422 -0.60 -14.80 12.47
C ASP A 422 -0.35 -15.88 13.53
N ALA A 423 -0.45 -15.51 14.83
CA ALA A 423 -0.33 -16.47 15.93
C ALA A 423 -1.47 -17.51 15.93
N TYR A 424 -2.70 -17.11 15.59
CA TYR A 424 -3.83 -18.01 15.37
C TYR A 424 -3.53 -19.00 14.24
N SER A 425 -2.99 -18.54 13.13
CA SER A 425 -2.63 -19.39 12.00
C SER A 425 -1.53 -20.41 12.36
N LEU A 426 -0.53 -20.01 13.14
CA LEU A 426 0.50 -20.92 13.66
C LEU A 426 -0.10 -21.96 14.62
N ALA A 427 -1.00 -21.55 15.50
CA ALA A 427 -1.66 -22.45 16.43
C ALA A 427 -2.56 -23.47 15.70
N LEU A 428 -3.28 -23.03 14.64
CA LEU A 428 -4.06 -23.93 13.77
C LEU A 428 -3.20 -24.99 13.08
N ASN A 429 -2.06 -24.58 12.51
CA ASN A 429 -1.16 -25.50 11.79
C ASN A 429 -0.53 -26.60 12.67
N ARG A 430 -0.66 -26.51 14.00
CA ARG A 430 -0.24 -27.57 14.92
C ARG A 430 -1.30 -28.63 15.14
N LEU A 431 -2.53 -28.37 14.72
CA LEU A 431 -3.64 -29.31 14.86
C LEU A 431 -3.72 -30.25 13.66
N PRO A 432 -4.21 -31.48 13.84
CA PRO A 432 -4.54 -32.39 12.74
C PRO A 432 -5.67 -31.82 11.88
N ASP A 433 -5.63 -32.05 10.55
CA ASP A 433 -6.62 -31.53 9.59
C ASP A 433 -8.08 -31.76 10.00
N ALA A 434 -8.39 -32.89 10.61
CA ALA A 434 -9.74 -33.21 11.09
C ALA A 434 -10.22 -32.31 12.24
N GLU A 435 -9.32 -31.72 13.03
CA GLU A 435 -9.66 -30.75 14.07
C GLU A 435 -9.78 -29.34 13.48
N ILE A 436 -8.95 -29.00 12.50
CA ILE A 436 -9.02 -27.74 11.75
C ILE A 436 -10.38 -27.62 11.06
N GLU A 437 -10.83 -28.66 10.35
CA GLU A 437 -12.14 -28.68 9.70
C GLU A 437 -13.30 -28.47 10.69
N ARG A 438 -13.19 -28.98 11.92
CA ARG A 438 -14.22 -28.77 12.96
C ARG A 438 -14.26 -27.34 13.48
N ILE A 439 -13.14 -26.67 13.58
CA ILE A 439 -13.04 -25.28 14.02
C ILE A 439 -13.59 -24.37 12.93
N VAL A 440 -13.11 -24.52 11.70
CA VAL A 440 -13.47 -23.67 10.54
C VAL A 440 -14.95 -23.85 10.15
N SER A 441 -15.51 -25.07 10.15
CA SER A 441 -16.91 -25.29 9.79
C SER A 441 -17.90 -24.69 10.80
N ARG A 442 -17.51 -24.45 12.04
CA ARG A 442 -18.36 -23.75 13.04
C ARG A 442 -18.33 -22.23 12.87
N GLU A 443 -17.19 -21.65 12.54
CA GLU A 443 -17.09 -20.21 12.23
C GLU A 443 -18.00 -19.83 11.04
N THR A 444 -18.14 -20.71 10.05
CA THR A 444 -19.03 -20.49 8.90
C THR A 444 -20.53 -20.59 9.25
N ILE A 445 -20.91 -21.35 10.28
CA ILE A 445 -22.31 -21.55 10.69
C ILE A 445 -22.80 -20.37 11.53
N ASP A 446 -21.95 -19.80 12.39
CA ASP A 446 -22.35 -18.66 13.22
C ASP A 446 -22.55 -17.38 12.41
N ASP A 447 -21.79 -17.17 11.31
CA ASP A 447 -21.94 -16.00 10.41
C ASP A 447 -23.21 -16.11 9.54
N THR A 448 -23.70 -17.31 9.20
CA THR A 448 -24.96 -17.51 8.48
C THR A 448 -26.19 -17.37 9.36
N SER A 449 -26.10 -17.69 10.64
CA SER A 449 -27.23 -17.53 11.58
C SER A 449 -27.52 -16.06 11.92
N MET A 450 -26.51 -15.18 11.84
CA MET A 450 -26.70 -13.74 12.09
C MET A 450 -27.28 -12.98 10.88
N LYS A 451 -27.16 -13.50 9.65
CA LYS A 451 -27.78 -12.90 8.44
C LYS A 451 -29.26 -13.20 8.28
N GLY A 452 -29.82 -14.16 9.04
CA GLY A 452 -31.22 -14.60 8.99
C GLY A 452 -32.19 -13.87 9.93
N ALA A 453 -31.72 -12.93 10.80
CA ALA A 453 -32.53 -12.32 11.83
C ALA A 453 -33.12 -10.94 11.51
N ASN A 454 -33.26 -10.57 10.23
CA ASN A 454 -33.90 -9.29 9.88
C ASN A 454 -34.95 -9.50 8.79
N MET A 455 -36.13 -9.97 9.18
CA MET A 455 -37.41 -9.60 8.53
C MET A 455 -38.59 -9.88 9.48
N PRO A 456 -39.34 -8.88 9.91
CA PRO A 456 -40.74 -9.04 10.22
C PRO A 456 -41.57 -8.49 9.04
N ALA A 457 -42.18 -9.35 8.26
CA ALA A 457 -43.30 -8.95 7.39
C ALA A 457 -44.60 -9.28 8.09
N ALA A 458 -45.42 -8.26 8.18
CA ALA A 458 -46.75 -8.32 8.76
C ALA A 458 -47.75 -9.05 7.85
N ALA A 459 -48.63 -9.78 8.54
CA ALA A 459 -50.04 -10.05 8.29
C ALA A 459 -50.53 -10.48 6.88
N ASP A 460 -51.12 -11.67 6.77
CA ASP A 460 -52.57 -11.78 6.76
C ASP A 460 -53.04 -13.21 6.98
N LYS A 461 -54.15 -13.31 7.69
CA LYS A 461 -54.88 -14.52 8.08
C LYS A 461 -55.64 -15.08 6.90
N GLU A 462 -55.66 -16.40 6.75
CA GLU A 462 -56.95 -17.12 6.70
C GLU A 462 -56.76 -18.63 6.64
N ASN A 463 -57.54 -19.28 7.50
CA ASN A 463 -57.86 -20.68 7.69
C ASN A 463 -57.78 -21.59 6.47
N VAL A 464 -57.33 -22.85 6.66
CA VAL A 464 -58.21 -24.05 6.56
C VAL A 464 -57.46 -25.27 7.14
N SER A 465 -58.16 -25.96 8.03
CA SER A 465 -57.87 -27.25 8.69
C SER A 465 -57.84 -28.44 7.72
N ARG A 466 -57.00 -29.43 8.02
CA ARG A 466 -57.36 -30.84 8.25
C ARG A 466 -56.15 -31.77 8.36
N GLU A 467 -56.11 -32.38 9.52
CA GLU A 467 -55.69 -33.74 9.90
C GLU A 467 -55.11 -34.66 8.80
N THR A 468 -53.88 -35.19 9.09
CA THR A 468 -53.70 -36.65 9.10
C THR A 468 -52.42 -36.98 9.91
N GLU A 469 -52.67 -37.68 11.02
CA GLU A 469 -51.70 -38.38 11.83
C GLU A 469 -50.97 -39.43 10.99
N LYS A 470 -49.63 -39.48 11.10
CA LYS A 470 -48.85 -40.74 10.98
C LYS A 470 -47.72 -40.69 12.01
N GLU A 471 -47.86 -41.61 12.97
CA GLU A 471 -46.84 -42.05 13.88
C GLU A 471 -45.51 -42.35 13.16
N SER A 472 -44.46 -41.78 13.62
CA SER A 472 -43.10 -42.31 13.42
C SER A 472 -42.31 -42.16 14.71
N ALA A 473 -41.65 -43.24 15.11
CA ALA A 473 -40.94 -43.53 16.31
C ALA A 473 -39.95 -42.44 16.79
N PRO A 474 -39.64 -42.39 18.09
CA PRO A 474 -38.76 -41.38 18.65
C PRO A 474 -37.30 -41.65 18.25
N VAL A 475 -36.75 -40.80 17.42
CA VAL A 475 -35.30 -40.71 17.24
C VAL A 475 -34.73 -40.13 18.52
N GLN A 476 -34.01 -40.92 19.27
CA GLN A 476 -33.20 -40.47 20.41
C GLN A 476 -32.20 -39.45 19.93
N HIS A 477 -32.47 -38.18 20.17
CA HIS A 477 -31.49 -37.12 20.14
C HIS A 477 -30.48 -37.37 21.27
N VAL A 478 -29.38 -38.00 20.96
CA VAL A 478 -28.18 -37.98 21.76
C VAL A 478 -27.55 -36.59 21.56
N SER A 479 -27.96 -35.62 22.36
CA SER A 479 -27.25 -34.37 22.52
C SER A 479 -25.94 -34.65 23.29
N ARG A 480 -24.91 -35.07 22.57
CA ARG A 480 -23.53 -34.88 23.04
C ARG A 480 -23.09 -33.48 22.64
N GLU A 481 -23.38 -32.53 23.48
CA GLU A 481 -22.61 -31.27 23.54
C GLU A 481 -21.17 -31.60 23.98
N THR A 482 -20.35 -32.05 23.05
CA THR A 482 -18.90 -31.93 23.20
C THR A 482 -18.58 -30.47 22.93
N LYS A 483 -18.47 -29.65 23.97
CA LYS A 483 -17.81 -28.34 23.92
C LYS A 483 -16.41 -28.59 23.33
N ALA A 484 -16.22 -28.23 22.08
CA ALA A 484 -14.89 -28.20 21.50
C ALA A 484 -14.05 -27.24 22.33
N THR A 485 -12.91 -27.67 22.80
CA THR A 485 -11.93 -26.80 23.49
C THR A 485 -11.54 -25.70 22.49
N PRO A 486 -11.70 -24.42 22.85
CA PRO A 486 -11.28 -23.32 21.97
C PRO A 486 -9.78 -23.44 21.70
N LEU A 487 -9.34 -23.06 20.51
CA LEU A 487 -7.93 -23.05 20.14
C LEU A 487 -7.14 -22.19 21.12
N LEU A 488 -6.03 -22.70 21.64
CA LEU A 488 -5.17 -21.96 22.57
C LEU A 488 -3.99 -21.32 21.81
N VAL A 489 -3.92 -20.00 21.83
CA VAL A 489 -2.76 -19.21 21.36
C VAL A 489 -1.83 -18.95 22.53
N THR A 490 -0.58 -19.39 22.42
CA THR A 490 0.44 -19.30 23.47
C THR A 490 1.37 -18.09 23.26
N LYS A 491 2.18 -17.78 24.28
CA LYS A 491 3.27 -16.79 24.17
C LYS A 491 4.34 -17.21 23.16
N ASP A 492 4.57 -18.50 23.00
CA ASP A 492 5.56 -19.01 22.07
C ASP A 492 5.13 -18.75 20.62
N ASP A 493 3.83 -18.85 20.33
CA ASP A 493 3.28 -18.49 19.01
C ASP A 493 3.54 -17.03 18.68
N ILE A 494 3.26 -16.14 19.64
CA ILE A 494 3.46 -14.69 19.47
C ILE A 494 4.96 -14.38 19.32
N SER A 495 5.81 -15.06 20.10
CA SER A 495 7.26 -14.90 20.03
C SER A 495 7.80 -15.36 18.68
N GLU A 496 7.28 -16.47 18.13
CA GLU A 496 7.63 -16.97 16.80
C GLU A 496 7.20 -15.96 15.71
N VAL A 497 5.96 -15.44 15.77
CA VAL A 497 5.49 -14.37 14.88
C VAL A 497 6.40 -13.16 14.97
N ALA A 498 6.75 -12.74 16.18
CA ALA A 498 7.63 -11.58 16.39
C ALA A 498 9.03 -11.79 15.78
N GLN A 499 9.58 -13.00 15.88
CA GLN A 499 10.89 -13.35 15.29
C GLN A 499 10.82 -13.40 13.76
N VAL A 500 9.82 -14.07 13.18
CA VAL A 500 9.64 -14.18 11.73
C VAL A 500 9.40 -12.81 11.10
N SER A 501 8.56 -11.99 11.73
CA SER A 501 8.24 -10.63 11.27
C SER A 501 9.29 -9.58 11.69
N ARG A 502 10.37 -9.99 12.37
CA ARG A 502 11.45 -9.12 12.88
C ARG A 502 10.92 -7.93 13.69
N LEU A 503 9.90 -8.17 14.50
CA LEU A 503 9.33 -7.13 15.35
C LEU A 503 10.28 -6.82 16.49
N SER A 504 10.47 -5.53 16.75
CA SER A 504 11.18 -5.06 17.94
C SER A 504 10.17 -4.60 18.98
N PRO A 505 10.38 -4.88 20.28
CA PRO A 505 9.51 -4.35 21.32
C PRO A 505 9.44 -2.82 21.26
N TYR A 506 8.21 -2.29 21.23
CA TYR A 506 7.94 -0.86 21.03
C TYR A 506 8.39 0.00 22.21
N GLY A 507 8.25 -0.48 23.41
CA GLY A 507 8.54 0.28 24.62
C GLY A 507 9.50 -0.46 25.55
N ARG A 508 10.81 -0.25 25.40
CA ARG A 508 11.70 -0.58 26.50
C ARG A 508 11.51 0.47 27.60
N LYS A 509 11.10 0.02 28.78
CA LYS A 509 11.07 0.87 29.97
C LYS A 509 12.48 1.43 30.17
N LYS A 510 12.63 2.74 29.95
CA LYS A 510 13.92 3.45 30.08
C LYS A 510 14.09 4.06 31.46
N ALA A 511 12.97 4.36 32.13
CA ALA A 511 12.98 4.94 33.47
C ALA A 511 13.63 3.99 34.49
N SER A 512 14.42 4.57 35.39
CA SER A 512 15.11 3.88 36.49
C SER A 512 14.94 4.71 37.78
N ASP A 513 14.94 4.04 38.91
CA ASP A 513 14.89 4.71 40.21
C ASP A 513 16.28 5.17 40.68
N THR A 514 17.37 4.70 40.04
CA THR A 514 18.74 5.09 40.37
C THR A 514 19.12 6.35 39.60
N PRO A 515 19.46 7.46 40.31
CA PRO A 515 19.97 8.67 39.66
C PRO A 515 21.30 8.42 38.92
N ALA A 516 21.54 9.16 37.84
CA ALA A 516 22.73 9.04 37.03
C ALA A 516 23.35 10.42 36.77
N ILE A 517 24.68 10.47 36.69
CA ILE A 517 25.45 11.68 36.35
C ILE A 517 25.53 11.81 34.83
N GLY A 518 25.31 13.02 34.31
CA GLY A 518 25.44 13.31 32.89
C GLY A 518 24.39 12.71 31.99
N ARG A 519 23.31 12.09 32.52
CA ARG A 519 22.27 11.43 31.76
C ARG A 519 20.91 11.99 32.09
N VAL A 520 20.14 12.36 31.05
CA VAL A 520 18.81 12.95 31.17
C VAL A 520 17.90 12.47 30.04
N PHE A 521 16.61 12.44 30.31
CA PHE A 521 15.59 12.14 29.30
C PHE A 521 14.96 13.44 28.78
N GLY A 522 15.23 13.73 27.49
CA GLY A 522 14.48 14.70 26.70
C GLY A 522 13.31 14.05 25.97
N LEU A 523 12.52 14.84 25.24
CA LEU A 523 11.34 14.39 24.52
C LEU A 523 11.33 14.92 23.09
N GLY A 524 11.03 14.04 22.16
CA GLY A 524 10.83 14.32 20.74
C GLY A 524 9.43 13.94 20.29
N VAL A 525 9.04 14.42 19.10
CA VAL A 525 7.81 14.05 18.42
C VAL A 525 8.17 13.67 16.98
N ALA A 526 7.56 12.59 16.50
CA ALA A 526 7.58 12.20 15.09
C ALA A 526 6.12 11.96 14.67
N GLY A 527 5.55 12.90 13.92
CA GLY A 527 4.11 12.92 13.65
C GLY A 527 3.29 12.99 14.96
N PHE A 528 2.35 12.06 15.13
CA PHE A 528 1.52 11.97 16.36
C PHE A 528 2.13 11.08 17.45
N LEU A 529 3.37 10.66 17.33
CA LEU A 529 4.03 9.79 18.30
C LEU A 529 5.12 10.54 19.04
N GLY A 530 4.98 10.60 20.36
CA GLY A 530 6.02 11.09 21.24
C GLY A 530 7.06 10.01 21.53
N SER A 531 8.31 10.39 21.64
CA SER A 531 9.42 9.50 21.97
C SER A 531 10.32 10.09 23.04
N ILE A 532 10.95 9.21 23.83
CA ILE A 532 12.03 9.59 24.74
C ILE A 532 13.36 9.65 23.97
N ILE A 533 14.06 10.73 24.21
CA ILE A 533 15.42 11.00 23.76
C ILE A 533 16.34 10.90 24.97
N GLU A 534 17.28 10.00 24.93
CA GLU A 534 18.31 9.88 25.98
C GLU A 534 19.50 10.75 25.61
N ILE A 535 19.84 11.69 26.48
CA ILE A 535 20.97 12.62 26.27
C ILE A 535 22.00 12.33 27.35
N GLU A 536 23.22 12.05 26.92
CA GLU A 536 24.37 11.81 27.77
C GLU A 536 25.40 12.89 27.55
N ALA A 537 26.05 13.34 28.64
CA ALA A 537 27.17 14.25 28.59
C ALA A 537 28.30 13.77 29.52
N VAL A 538 29.52 13.93 29.05
CA VAL A 538 30.75 13.67 29.83
C VAL A 538 31.61 14.90 29.74
N ALA A 539 32.17 15.33 30.87
CA ALA A 539 33.02 16.50 30.99
C ALA A 539 34.43 16.11 31.47
N PHE A 540 35.43 16.57 30.78
CA PHE A 540 36.82 16.46 31.17
C PHE A 540 37.39 17.88 31.35
N PRO A 541 38.28 18.14 32.30
CA PRO A 541 38.95 19.42 32.37
C PRO A 541 39.72 19.69 31.07
N ALA A 542 39.52 20.89 30.50
CA ALA A 542 40.24 21.28 29.30
C ALA A 542 41.77 21.31 29.53
N ALA A 543 42.54 20.97 28.50
CA ALA A 543 44.02 21.02 28.61
C ALA A 543 44.53 22.43 28.93
N GLU A 544 43.87 23.45 28.42
CA GLU A 544 44.11 24.87 28.75
C GLU A 544 42.77 25.52 29.13
N LYS A 545 42.76 26.23 30.26
CA LYS A 545 41.57 26.91 30.75
C LYS A 545 41.05 27.92 29.73
N GLY A 546 39.73 27.86 29.43
CA GLY A 546 39.08 28.72 28.46
C GLY A 546 39.21 28.25 26.99
N LYS A 547 39.88 27.10 26.72
CA LYS A 547 40.02 26.53 25.37
C LYS A 547 39.30 25.18 25.18
N GLY A 548 38.47 24.78 26.12
CA GLY A 548 37.67 23.55 26.01
C GLY A 548 36.68 23.58 24.82
N THR A 549 36.37 22.39 24.35
CA THR A 549 35.50 22.19 23.16
C THR A 549 34.25 21.41 23.52
N VAL A 550 33.17 21.70 22.82
CA VAL A 550 31.92 20.90 22.90
C VAL A 550 31.75 20.11 21.63
N ARG A 551 31.64 18.78 21.74
CA ARG A 551 31.48 17.86 20.62
C ARG A 551 30.17 17.12 20.75
N PHE A 552 29.46 17.05 19.65
CA PHE A 552 28.22 16.27 19.50
C PHE A 552 28.44 15.07 18.57
N ASN A 553 27.64 14.01 18.76
CA ASN A 553 27.51 12.97 17.76
C ASN A 553 26.72 13.50 16.52
N GLU A 554 26.77 12.75 15.41
CA GLU A 554 26.17 13.15 14.12
C GLU A 554 24.64 13.22 14.16
N THR A 555 23.99 12.56 15.10
CA THR A 555 22.52 12.53 15.25
C THR A 555 21.92 13.83 15.77
N ALA A 556 22.72 14.75 16.30
CA ALA A 556 22.28 16.07 16.72
C ALA A 556 22.21 17.03 15.53
N GLY A 557 21.04 17.52 15.19
CA GLY A 557 20.83 18.56 14.17
C GLY A 557 21.41 19.92 14.54
N SER A 558 21.35 20.87 13.61
CA SER A 558 21.92 22.23 13.79
C SER A 558 21.29 22.95 14.97
N MET A 559 19.97 22.93 15.12
CA MET A 559 19.26 23.62 16.20
C MET A 559 19.57 23.06 17.59
N ALA A 560 19.82 21.74 17.70
CA ALA A 560 20.26 21.13 18.95
C ALA A 560 21.67 21.61 19.34
N LYS A 561 22.55 21.81 18.35
CA LYS A 561 23.89 22.39 18.55
C LYS A 561 23.85 23.86 18.94
N ASP A 562 22.94 24.65 18.36
CA ASP A 562 22.73 26.04 18.71
C ASP A 562 22.23 26.22 20.16
N SER A 563 21.49 25.25 20.68
CA SER A 563 21.06 25.23 22.08
C SER A 563 22.22 25.22 23.08
N VAL A 564 23.42 24.80 22.66
CA VAL A 564 24.63 24.83 23.50
C VAL A 564 25.13 26.24 23.79
N PHE A 565 24.95 27.16 22.84
CA PHE A 565 25.31 28.55 23.06
C PHE A 565 24.47 29.15 24.20
N ASN A 566 23.17 28.87 24.19
CA ASN A 566 22.26 29.26 25.27
C ASN A 566 22.63 28.53 26.57
N ALA A 567 22.90 27.22 26.50
CA ALA A 567 23.29 26.41 27.65
C ALA A 567 24.55 26.90 28.32
N ALA A 568 25.58 27.34 27.54
CA ALA A 568 26.81 27.91 28.08
C ALA A 568 26.58 29.16 28.93
N SER A 569 25.73 30.05 28.44
CA SER A 569 25.37 31.30 29.14
C SER A 569 24.61 31.00 30.44
N VAL A 570 23.60 30.12 30.39
CA VAL A 570 22.80 29.77 31.55
C VAL A 570 23.60 28.96 32.58
N MET A 571 24.42 28.01 32.14
CA MET A 571 25.32 27.26 33.03
C MET A 571 26.24 28.21 33.84
N ARG A 572 26.85 29.22 33.18
CA ARG A 572 27.70 30.19 33.84
C ARG A 572 26.91 31.03 34.85
N GLN A 573 25.67 31.40 34.55
CA GLN A 573 24.82 32.14 35.49
C GLN A 573 24.43 31.31 36.73
N LEU A 574 24.09 30.04 36.55
CA LEU A 574 23.62 29.18 37.62
C LEU A 574 24.73 28.60 38.49
N THR A 575 25.81 28.15 37.85
CA THR A 575 26.90 27.43 38.55
C THR A 575 28.19 28.25 38.74
N GLY A 576 28.32 29.38 38.07
CA GLY A 576 29.55 30.17 38.03
C GLY A 576 30.71 29.55 37.24
N ARG A 577 30.51 28.37 36.61
CA ARG A 577 31.49 27.64 35.82
C ARG A 577 31.40 27.99 34.36
N ASP A 578 32.54 28.09 33.66
CA ASP A 578 32.57 28.35 32.24
C ASP A 578 32.62 27.05 31.44
N ILE A 579 31.80 26.90 30.43
CA ILE A 579 31.75 25.70 29.57
C ILE A 579 33.09 25.46 28.88
N HIS A 580 33.83 26.54 28.55
CA HIS A 580 35.12 26.48 27.88
C HIS A 580 36.28 26.02 28.80
N ASP A 581 36.04 25.85 30.09
CA ASP A 581 37.00 25.22 30.99
C ASP A 581 36.99 23.69 30.92
N TYR A 582 36.11 23.12 30.09
CA TYR A 582 35.89 21.67 29.94
C TYR A 582 35.88 21.24 28.47
N ASP A 583 36.41 20.04 28.20
CA ASP A 583 36.12 19.28 26.97
C ASP A 583 34.87 18.44 27.19
N LEU A 584 33.81 18.78 26.53
CA LEU A 584 32.49 18.19 26.67
C LEU A 584 32.16 17.30 25.47
N HIS A 585 31.72 16.08 25.74
CA HIS A 585 31.15 15.21 24.73
C HIS A 585 29.67 15.01 25.07
N VAL A 586 28.81 15.39 24.17
CA VAL A 586 27.34 15.23 24.28
C VAL A 586 26.88 14.22 23.26
N ASN A 587 26.25 13.16 23.72
CA ASN A 587 25.73 12.09 22.90
C ASN A 587 24.20 12.05 23.00
N VAL A 588 23.54 12.08 21.86
CA VAL A 588 22.08 11.96 21.76
C VAL A 588 21.75 10.56 21.26
N ILE A 589 21.11 9.74 22.11
CA ILE A 589 20.77 8.35 21.85
C ILE A 589 19.29 8.24 21.52
N GLY A 590 18.94 7.67 20.37
CA GLY A 590 17.54 7.48 20.01
C GLY A 590 17.24 7.25 18.54
N GLY A 591 18.30 7.22 17.70
CA GLY A 591 18.22 6.75 16.29
C GLY A 591 17.49 7.68 15.31
N GLY A 592 16.97 8.83 15.73
CA GLY A 592 16.32 9.83 14.88
C GLY A 592 17.15 11.12 14.80
N ASN A 593 17.08 11.80 13.66
CA ASN A 593 17.65 13.13 13.52
C ASN A 593 16.84 14.12 14.39
N ILE A 594 17.46 14.64 15.45
CA ILE A 594 16.81 15.59 16.36
C ILE A 594 17.15 17.00 15.87
N ASP A 595 16.20 17.60 15.20
CA ASP A 595 16.34 18.94 14.65
C ASP A 595 15.27 19.87 15.21
N GLY A 596 15.44 20.27 16.46
CA GLY A 596 14.53 21.20 17.11
C GLY A 596 15.09 21.72 18.44
N PRO A 597 14.74 22.96 18.83
CA PRO A 597 15.25 23.60 20.05
C PRO A 597 14.66 23.00 21.34
N SER A 598 13.65 22.12 21.22
CA SER A 598 12.89 21.59 22.37
C SER A 598 13.69 20.69 23.33
N ALA A 599 14.87 20.23 22.91
CA ALA A 599 15.80 19.47 23.76
C ALA A 599 16.79 20.37 24.54
N GLY A 600 16.74 21.69 24.35
CA GLY A 600 17.71 22.62 24.93
C GLY A 600 17.83 22.54 26.44
N THR A 601 16.72 22.45 27.16
CA THR A 601 16.71 22.29 28.64
C THR A 601 17.32 20.96 29.07
N ALA A 602 17.07 19.88 28.31
CA ALA A 602 17.67 18.57 28.61
C ALA A 602 19.19 18.56 28.35
N ILE A 603 19.63 19.15 27.24
CA ILE A 603 21.07 19.31 26.91
C ILE A 603 21.78 20.11 28.00
N LEU A 604 21.21 21.25 28.44
CA LEU A 604 21.74 22.05 29.54
C LEU A 604 21.86 21.23 30.81
N ALA A 605 20.81 20.49 31.21
CA ALA A 605 20.83 19.67 32.41
C ALA A 605 21.91 18.57 32.36
N ALA A 606 22.10 17.88 31.22
CA ALA A 606 23.10 16.87 31.03
C ALA A 606 24.51 17.48 31.18
N ILE A 607 24.79 18.64 30.58
CA ILE A 607 26.06 19.35 30.66
C ILE A 607 26.33 19.78 32.09
N VAL A 608 25.36 20.41 32.77
CA VAL A 608 25.51 20.84 34.17
C VAL A 608 25.79 19.63 35.08
N SER A 609 25.06 18.54 34.90
CA SER A 609 25.30 17.30 35.64
C SER A 609 26.73 16.76 35.45
N ALA A 610 27.19 16.69 34.21
CA ALA A 610 28.50 16.20 33.87
C ALA A 610 29.65 17.07 34.49
N VAL A 611 29.47 18.41 34.48
CA VAL A 611 30.46 19.37 34.97
C VAL A 611 30.45 19.47 36.50
N THR A 612 29.27 19.35 37.14
CA THR A 612 29.15 19.49 38.60
C THR A 612 29.26 18.17 39.34
N GLY A 613 29.02 17.04 38.65
CA GLY A 613 28.94 15.73 39.29
C GLY A 613 27.56 15.47 39.97
N ALA A 614 26.61 16.38 39.84
CA ALA A 614 25.26 16.24 40.42
C ALA A 614 24.43 15.21 39.64
N ALA A 615 23.83 14.27 40.35
CA ALA A 615 23.06 13.19 39.75
C ALA A 615 21.63 13.61 39.38
N ILE A 616 21.17 13.18 38.20
CA ILE A 616 19.81 13.44 37.68
C ILE A 616 18.92 12.23 37.94
N ARG A 617 17.66 12.49 38.37
CA ARG A 617 16.63 11.47 38.55
C ARG A 617 16.25 10.87 37.20
N GLN A 618 16.24 9.54 37.11
CA GLN A 618 16.00 8.81 35.87
C GLN A 618 14.52 8.41 35.65
N ASN A 619 13.61 8.86 36.50
CA ASN A 619 12.15 8.77 36.36
C ASN A 619 11.52 10.11 35.95
N VAL A 620 12.33 11.11 35.60
CA VAL A 620 11.92 12.45 35.18
C VAL A 620 12.36 12.70 33.75
N ALA A 621 11.45 13.27 32.94
CA ALA A 621 11.77 13.77 31.59
C ALA A 621 11.48 15.26 31.49
N VAL A 622 12.21 15.96 30.62
CA VAL A 622 12.06 17.41 30.44
C VAL A 622 11.97 17.76 28.95
N THR A 623 11.10 18.71 28.62
CA THR A 623 11.08 19.36 27.31
C THR A 623 10.96 20.87 27.51
N GLY A 624 11.61 21.61 26.64
CA GLY A 624 11.60 23.09 26.68
C GLY A 624 12.79 23.65 25.93
N GLU A 625 12.55 24.68 25.15
CA GLU A 625 13.63 25.51 24.62
C GLU A 625 14.18 26.38 25.74
N ILE A 626 15.48 26.61 25.77
CA ILE A 626 16.13 27.41 26.77
C ILE A 626 16.57 28.77 26.20
N SER A 627 16.15 29.86 26.83
CA SER A 627 16.60 31.19 26.47
C SER A 627 17.98 31.51 27.09
N LEU A 628 18.65 32.55 26.58
CA LEU A 628 19.92 33.07 27.15
C LEU A 628 19.80 33.51 28.61
N GLN A 629 18.58 33.84 29.04
CA GLN A 629 18.28 34.28 30.42
C GLN A 629 17.86 33.12 31.33
N GLY A 630 17.87 31.88 30.83
CA GLY A 630 17.49 30.70 31.59
C GLY A 630 15.98 30.47 31.70
N GLU A 631 15.17 31.13 30.86
CA GLU A 631 13.73 30.87 30.81
C GLU A 631 13.42 29.69 29.92
N LEU A 632 12.43 28.86 30.36
CA LEU A 632 11.86 27.77 29.56
C LEU A 632 10.82 28.34 28.61
N ARG A 633 11.07 28.22 27.31
CA ARG A 633 10.17 28.66 26.24
C ARG A 633 9.27 27.54 25.75
N PRO A 634 8.06 27.88 25.27
CA PRO A 634 7.07 26.92 24.84
C PRO A 634 7.55 26.10 23.64
N VAL A 635 7.08 24.86 23.56
CA VAL A 635 7.41 23.89 22.52
C VAL A 635 6.16 23.25 21.95
N GLY A 636 6.25 22.76 20.69
CA GLY A 636 5.15 22.02 20.08
C GLY A 636 5.06 20.55 20.53
N GLY A 637 3.90 19.93 20.29
CA GLY A 637 3.68 18.50 20.46
C GLY A 637 3.78 18.02 21.92
N VAL A 638 3.38 18.85 22.88
CA VAL A 638 3.57 18.56 24.32
C VAL A 638 2.68 17.40 24.76
N PHE A 639 1.51 17.24 24.16
CA PHE A 639 0.61 16.12 24.45
C PHE A 639 1.25 14.80 24.01
N GLU A 640 1.76 14.72 22.79
CA GLU A 640 2.46 13.55 22.22
C GLU A 640 3.70 13.21 23.04
N LYS A 641 4.47 14.23 23.41
CA LYS A 641 5.67 14.09 24.26
C LYS A 641 5.33 13.49 25.62
N ALA A 642 4.27 13.96 26.26
CA ALA A 642 3.81 13.42 27.54
C ALA A 642 3.38 11.96 27.42
N TYR A 643 2.73 11.62 26.33
CA TYR A 643 2.33 10.26 26.02
C TYR A 643 3.54 9.33 25.84
N GLY A 644 4.55 9.76 25.08
CA GLY A 644 5.82 9.03 24.91
C GLY A 644 6.58 8.85 26.22
N ALA A 645 6.60 9.87 27.08
CA ALA A 645 7.20 9.81 28.42
C ALA A 645 6.56 8.70 29.28
N ARG A 646 5.22 8.68 29.32
CA ARG A 646 4.46 7.65 30.06
C ARG A 646 4.79 6.24 29.56
N GLN A 647 4.84 6.02 28.25
CA GLN A 647 5.17 4.70 27.68
C GLN A 647 6.54 4.20 28.08
N ALA A 648 7.51 5.10 28.20
CA ALA A 648 8.85 4.76 28.64
C ALA A 648 8.98 4.57 30.15
N GLY A 649 7.88 4.67 30.90
CA GLY A 649 7.83 4.47 32.33
C GLY A 649 8.26 5.69 33.16
N ILE A 650 8.34 6.87 32.55
CA ILE A 650 8.58 8.13 33.25
C ILE A 650 7.37 8.42 34.17
N SER A 651 7.62 8.86 35.38
CA SER A 651 6.58 9.25 36.36
C SER A 651 6.40 10.76 36.42
N THR A 652 7.42 11.53 36.08
CA THR A 652 7.43 12.99 36.27
C THR A 652 7.86 13.68 34.98
N LEU A 653 7.07 14.68 34.55
CA LEU A 653 7.31 15.43 33.33
C LEU A 653 7.47 16.92 33.64
N ILE A 654 8.50 17.54 33.11
CA ILE A 654 8.74 18.97 33.17
C ILE A 654 8.44 19.61 31.81
N ILE A 655 7.55 20.62 31.81
CA ILE A 655 7.18 21.39 30.64
C ILE A 655 7.24 22.88 30.89
N PRO A 656 7.41 23.72 29.87
CA PRO A 656 7.30 25.16 30.01
C PRO A 656 5.93 25.61 30.53
N TRP A 657 5.91 26.67 31.32
CA TRP A 657 4.69 27.23 31.90
C TRP A 657 3.68 27.64 30.83
N GLU A 658 4.13 28.13 29.70
CA GLU A 658 3.26 28.59 28.61
C GLU A 658 2.48 27.45 27.98
N ASN A 659 3.00 26.22 28.01
CA ASN A 659 2.33 24.99 27.55
C ASN A 659 1.27 24.44 28.54
N LYS A 660 0.90 25.19 29.58
CA LYS A 660 -0.04 24.71 30.63
C LYS A 660 -1.40 24.26 30.11
N LYS A 661 -1.84 24.78 28.95
CA LYS A 661 -3.14 24.47 28.35
C LYS A 661 -3.09 23.26 27.41
N ASP A 662 -1.88 22.81 27.04
CA ASP A 662 -1.69 21.77 26.02
C ASP A 662 -1.93 20.36 26.57
N ILE A 663 -1.89 20.19 27.90
CA ILE A 663 -2.12 18.90 28.56
C ILE A 663 -3.24 19.04 29.59
N PRO A 664 -4.34 18.25 29.47
CA PRO A 664 -5.36 18.12 30.50
C PRO A 664 -4.80 17.44 31.76
N GLU A 665 -5.19 17.91 32.96
CA GLU A 665 -4.56 17.46 34.21
C GLU A 665 -4.86 16.01 34.60
N GLU A 666 -5.95 15.41 34.09
CA GLU A 666 -6.54 14.22 34.72
C GLU A 666 -6.24 12.88 34.01
N HIS A 667 -5.54 12.85 32.85
CA HIS A 667 -5.64 11.64 32.00
C HIS A 667 -4.36 10.86 31.72
N LEU A 668 -3.18 11.38 32.08
CA LEU A 668 -1.92 10.71 31.67
C LEU A 668 -1.24 9.88 32.79
N GLY A 669 -1.68 10.02 34.07
CA GLY A 669 -1.02 9.34 35.19
C GLY A 669 0.44 9.78 35.39
N LEU A 670 0.79 11.00 34.95
CA LEU A 670 2.09 11.63 35.11
C LEU A 670 1.97 12.79 36.10
N THR A 671 3.00 12.99 36.89
CA THR A 671 3.17 14.24 37.66
C THR A 671 3.76 15.30 36.74
N ILE A 672 3.00 16.36 36.41
CA ILE A 672 3.42 17.38 35.45
C ILE A 672 3.79 18.66 36.18
N HIS A 673 5.07 19.04 36.08
CA HIS A 673 5.60 20.32 36.57
C HIS A 673 5.65 21.34 35.42
N ARG A 674 4.94 22.47 35.60
CA ARG A 674 4.87 23.58 34.67
C ARG A 674 5.77 24.70 35.19
N LEU A 675 6.97 24.86 34.58
CA LEU A 675 8.01 25.69 35.15
C LEU A 675 8.41 26.81 34.18
N LYS A 676 8.96 27.89 34.72
CA LYS A 676 9.33 29.06 33.95
C LYS A 676 10.83 29.15 33.70
N THR A 677 11.66 28.61 34.61
CA THR A 677 13.10 28.80 34.61
C THR A 677 13.84 27.46 34.67
N ALA A 678 15.09 27.47 34.19
CA ALA A 678 15.99 26.32 34.30
C ALA A 678 16.29 25.97 35.77
N GLU A 679 16.37 26.97 36.65
CA GLU A 679 16.61 26.75 38.06
C GLU A 679 15.46 25.96 38.71
N GLU A 680 14.20 26.33 38.42
CA GLU A 680 13.00 25.58 38.87
C GLU A 680 13.03 24.15 38.32
N ALA A 681 13.41 23.97 37.04
CA ALA A 681 13.51 22.65 36.41
C ALA A 681 14.58 21.78 37.06
N PHE A 682 15.72 22.36 37.41
CA PHE A 682 16.82 21.66 38.07
C PHE A 682 16.45 21.21 39.48
N ALA A 683 15.70 21.98 40.23
CA ALA A 683 15.19 21.57 41.55
C ALA A 683 14.35 20.27 41.51
N VAL A 684 13.69 19.98 40.36
CA VAL A 684 12.93 18.75 40.17
C VAL A 684 13.79 17.64 39.52
N LEU A 685 14.67 17.99 38.57
CA LEU A 685 15.48 17.05 37.83
C LEU A 685 16.60 16.42 38.67
N PHE A 686 17.35 17.24 39.43
CA PHE A 686 18.48 16.77 40.19
C PHE A 686 18.07 16.07 41.49
N ALA A 687 18.83 15.07 41.88
CA ALA A 687 18.59 14.33 43.13
C ALA A 687 18.91 15.16 44.36
N ASP A 688 19.85 16.07 44.26
CA ASP A 688 20.34 16.97 45.31
C ASP A 688 20.67 18.36 44.73
N GLU A 689 21.07 19.29 45.59
CA GLU A 689 21.41 20.67 45.21
C GLU A 689 22.89 20.91 44.92
N THR A 690 23.72 19.88 44.77
CA THR A 690 25.16 20.00 44.51
C THR A 690 25.49 20.78 43.25
N TRP A 691 24.56 20.84 42.29
CA TRP A 691 24.68 21.66 41.08
C TRP A 691 24.73 23.19 41.36
N LYS A 692 24.29 23.66 42.55
CA LYS A 692 24.33 25.07 42.99
C LYS A 692 25.68 25.46 43.55
N GLU A 693 26.55 24.49 43.88
CA GLU A 693 27.86 24.80 44.47
C GLU A 693 28.69 25.56 43.44
N LYS A 694 28.87 26.85 43.69
CA LYS A 694 29.73 27.71 42.90
C LYS A 694 31.13 27.19 43.01
N GLY A 695 31.79 26.82 41.90
CA GLY A 695 33.16 26.44 41.87
C GLY A 695 34.01 27.47 42.60
N GLU A 696 34.79 27.03 43.58
CA GLU A 696 35.75 27.90 44.29
C GLU A 696 36.59 28.63 43.25
N SER A 697 36.49 29.95 43.21
CA SER A 697 37.46 30.78 42.54
C SER A 697 38.80 30.56 43.28
N HIS A 698 39.74 29.82 42.67
CA HIS A 698 41.11 29.79 43.13
C HIS A 698 41.72 31.19 42.99
N GLY A 699 41.30 32.07 43.92
CA GLY A 699 41.91 33.33 44.18
C GLY A 699 43.03 33.14 45.18
N GLY A 700 44.28 33.31 44.74
CA GLY A 700 45.39 33.81 45.51
C GLY A 700 45.82 33.00 46.74
N ARG A 701 46.62 31.98 46.60
CA ARG A 701 47.63 31.67 47.62
C ARG A 701 48.65 32.80 47.62
N THR A 702 48.48 33.78 48.53
CA THR A 702 49.51 34.69 48.95
C THR A 702 50.62 33.85 49.56
N HIS A 703 51.76 33.80 48.92
CA HIS A 703 53.00 33.38 49.54
C HIS A 703 53.32 34.34 50.71
N SER A 704 53.22 33.83 51.92
CA SER A 704 53.83 34.43 53.09
C SER A 704 55.31 34.07 53.06
N PRO A 705 56.27 35.00 53.20
CA PRO A 705 57.70 34.65 53.27
C PRO A 705 58.00 34.07 54.66
N ALA A 706 58.51 32.85 54.65
CA ALA A 706 59.11 32.26 55.86
C ALA A 706 60.45 32.93 56.11
N GLU A 707 60.56 33.58 57.28
CA GLU A 707 61.85 33.91 57.91
C GLU A 707 62.53 32.63 58.39
N HIS A 708 63.88 32.66 58.21
CA HIS A 708 64.99 31.80 58.64
C HIS A 708 65.34 30.59 57.81
#